data_16d561895710902a0cfeda8569494a1d
#
_entry.id   16d561895710902a0cfeda8569494a1d
#
_cell.length_a   1.000
_cell.length_b   1.000
_cell.length_c   1.000
_cell.angle_alpha   90.00
_cell.angle_beta   90.00
_cell.angle_gamma   90.00
#
_symmetry.space_group_name_H-M   'P 1'
#
loop_
_entity.id
_entity.type
_entity.pdbx_description
1 polymer ?
#
loop_
_entity_poly.entity_id
_entity_poly.type
_entity_poly.pdbx_seq_one_letter_code
_entity_poly.pdbx_strand_id
1 'polypeptide(L)'
;MRLPMAFAFAALAALSPLAGITAPQPVPRALMALYDAPGITRACDEGIARAQQLIKQMDAKKGAGAIFDEWNRLSIAIEDVVNTIYLLGNVAPDKAARDAAEPCLQKYTTLQADLFQDEKLFARVNAAQPMNPHQAKFKKDLVEGFEDTGVALPPDKRKRAKEIFEKIEELRQAFDRNIRDDPTKVTFKPEELAGMPESYLKAHAPDPSGNIVLGLDYPSYLPFLQNAKNAEARQRYYMAKMNQGGAKNLDLLLEIFELRKELAGLYGLPSFADYALRRKMVGSSDVVNKFLADVKSAVTDLETKEVNDLRRVKAQDLQLPVTGMKVYRWDVPYYSEMVRKGRFKVDQEKLRKYFPTDKAVEYTFLVSQTLYGVKFVEQKVPVWHPDVRYFDVVDAKTGRFISGFYLDLFPRDGKYNHAAAFPIRGVSRIAKRTPLAALVTNFDREGLNHDELQTLMHEFGHVLHGVLSQADYNPQAGTSVKGDFVEAPSQMFEEWARREQPLELFKKVCPDCPHLTKEEIAQLDAARRYGQGIRYSRQWLYAAYDMALSVDPKPPLTVWKNLEGATPLGYVEGTSFPSSFSHIANNYAAGYYGYMWSEVIALDMLSPFKKNMLDPAVGARYRAAILAQGGQEEEMDQVKHFLGRAPSNEAFFQEITGQR
;
A
#
# COMPACT_ATOMS: atom_id res chain seq x y z
N MET A 1 -53.76 -58.30 64.43
CA MET A 1 -54.67 -57.24 64.82
C MET A 1 -53.99 -55.88 64.71
N ARG A 2 -54.50 -55.05 63.78
CA ARG A 2 -54.21 -53.63 63.56
C ARG A 2 -52.80 -53.14 63.31
N LEU A 3 -52.55 -52.80 61.99
CA LEU A 3 -51.60 -51.78 61.56
C LEU A 3 -51.80 -50.38 62.16
N PRO A 4 -50.82 -49.53 62.18
CA PRO A 4 -51.00 -48.26 61.47
C PRO A 4 -49.94 -47.90 60.42
N MET A 5 -50.43 -47.18 59.43
CA MET A 5 -49.71 -46.53 58.31
C MET A 5 -48.67 -45.52 58.78
N ALA A 6 -47.52 -45.53 58.10
CA ALA A 6 -46.55 -44.43 58.16
C ALA A 6 -46.59 -43.66 56.82
N PHE A 7 -46.85 -42.37 56.88
CA PHE A 7 -46.82 -41.42 55.77
C PHE A 7 -45.37 -41.10 55.38
N ALA A 8 -44.98 -41.34 54.15
CA ALA A 8 -43.76 -40.83 53.60
C ALA A 8 -43.98 -39.44 53.00
N PHE A 9 -43.30 -38.42 53.52
CA PHE A 9 -43.18 -37.11 52.90
C PHE A 9 -42.17 -37.17 51.78
N ALA A 10 -42.60 -36.98 50.51
CA ALA A 10 -41.72 -36.76 49.36
C ALA A 10 -41.31 -35.28 49.36
N ALA A 11 -40.03 -35.01 49.55
CA ALA A 11 -39.45 -33.68 49.32
C ALA A 11 -39.29 -33.45 47.82
N LEU A 12 -40.12 -32.54 47.23
CA LEU A 12 -39.85 -32.00 45.90
C LEU A 12 -38.64 -31.06 45.99
N ALA A 13 -37.52 -31.51 45.44
CA ALA A 13 -36.40 -30.62 45.14
C ALA A 13 -36.74 -29.76 43.91
N ALA A 14 -36.95 -28.47 44.12
CA ALA A 14 -37.10 -27.50 43.05
C ALA A 14 -35.77 -27.38 42.26
N LEU A 15 -35.72 -27.93 41.08
CA LEU A 15 -34.68 -27.67 40.11
C LEU A 15 -34.83 -26.22 39.59
N SER A 16 -33.98 -25.32 40.04
CA SER A 16 -33.81 -24.00 39.44
C SER A 16 -33.32 -24.19 38.00
N PRO A 17 -33.89 -23.52 36.98
CA PRO A 17 -33.35 -23.61 35.63
C PRO A 17 -31.96 -23.00 35.61
N LEU A 18 -30.96 -23.79 35.23
CA LEU A 18 -29.65 -23.30 34.83
C LEU A 18 -29.85 -22.20 33.79
N ALA A 19 -29.44 -20.97 34.15
CA ALA A 19 -29.40 -19.85 33.22
C ALA A 19 -28.63 -20.30 31.97
N GLY A 20 -29.36 -20.46 30.87
CA GLY A 20 -28.76 -20.81 29.59
C GLY A 20 -27.69 -19.80 29.26
N ILE A 21 -26.47 -20.28 29.07
CA ILE A 21 -25.42 -19.51 28.44
C ILE A 21 -25.92 -19.24 27.02
N THR A 22 -26.54 -18.07 26.83
CA THR A 22 -26.87 -17.59 25.47
C THR A 22 -25.59 -17.53 24.70
N ALA A 23 -25.50 -18.30 23.63
CA ALA A 23 -24.40 -18.20 22.67
C ALA A 23 -24.24 -16.71 22.29
N PRO A 24 -23.01 -16.17 22.30
CA PRO A 24 -22.81 -14.79 21.95
C PRO A 24 -23.43 -14.52 20.58
N GLN A 25 -24.32 -13.51 20.51
CA GLN A 25 -24.94 -13.09 19.25
C GLN A 25 -23.83 -12.86 18.23
N PRO A 26 -23.92 -13.41 17.01
CA PRO A 26 -22.89 -13.21 16.00
C PRO A 26 -22.75 -11.71 15.73
N VAL A 27 -21.53 -11.20 15.80
CA VAL A 27 -21.23 -9.81 15.44
C VAL A 27 -21.64 -9.62 13.98
N PRO A 28 -22.50 -8.63 13.66
CA PRO A 28 -22.96 -8.45 12.29
C PRO A 28 -21.76 -8.27 11.34
N ARG A 29 -21.73 -9.03 10.25
CA ARG A 29 -20.73 -8.88 9.19
C ARG A 29 -20.79 -7.47 8.63
N ALA A 30 -19.67 -6.76 8.66
CA ALA A 30 -19.54 -5.45 8.03
C ALA A 30 -19.39 -5.63 6.52
N LEU A 31 -20.29 -5.06 5.73
CA LEU A 31 -20.21 -5.05 4.27
C LEU A 31 -20.11 -3.61 3.78
N MET A 32 -19.45 -3.42 2.65
CA MET A 32 -19.38 -2.13 1.97
C MET A 32 -20.74 -1.83 1.31
N ALA A 33 -21.18 -0.59 1.38
CA ALA A 33 -22.32 -0.12 0.59
C ALA A 33 -21.91 0.00 -0.90
N LEU A 34 -22.77 -0.47 -1.77
CA LEU A 34 -22.59 -0.37 -3.23
C LEU A 34 -23.46 0.78 -3.74
N TYR A 35 -22.83 1.82 -4.26
CA TYR A 35 -23.51 3.00 -4.76
C TYR A 35 -23.34 3.14 -6.28
N ASP A 36 -24.42 3.51 -6.97
CA ASP A 36 -24.38 4.11 -8.29
C ASP A 36 -24.01 5.62 -8.19
N ALA A 37 -23.85 6.31 -9.30
CA ALA A 37 -23.47 7.73 -9.29
C ALA A 37 -24.42 8.63 -8.48
N PRO A 38 -25.78 8.57 -8.65
CA PRO A 38 -26.71 9.28 -7.76
C PRO A 38 -26.61 8.85 -6.29
N GLY A 39 -26.35 7.58 -6.03
CA GLY A 39 -26.14 7.03 -4.68
C GLY A 39 -24.91 7.59 -4.00
N ILE A 40 -23.78 7.73 -4.72
CA ILE A 40 -22.56 8.39 -4.25
C ILE A 40 -22.85 9.83 -3.83
N THR A 41 -23.53 10.60 -4.70
CA THR A 41 -23.87 12.00 -4.41
C THR A 41 -24.73 12.11 -3.15
N ARG A 42 -25.81 11.31 -3.03
CA ARG A 42 -26.67 11.30 -1.83
C ARG A 42 -25.91 10.90 -0.57
N ALA A 43 -25.18 9.80 -0.62
CA ALA A 43 -24.39 9.33 0.53
C ALA A 43 -23.36 10.36 0.99
N CYS A 44 -22.74 11.06 0.04
CA CYS A 44 -21.84 12.17 0.32
C CYS A 44 -22.52 13.31 1.07
N ASP A 45 -23.64 13.83 0.54
CA ASP A 45 -24.34 14.97 1.13
C ASP A 45 -24.92 14.63 2.51
N GLU A 46 -25.51 13.44 2.67
CA GLU A 46 -26.00 12.94 3.95
C GLU A 46 -24.86 12.73 4.97
N GLY A 47 -23.72 12.17 4.52
CA GLY A 47 -22.55 11.95 5.35
C GLY A 47 -21.94 13.27 5.85
N ILE A 48 -21.83 14.27 4.99
CA ILE A 48 -21.35 15.60 5.36
C ILE A 48 -22.30 16.26 6.36
N ALA A 49 -23.62 16.23 6.08
CA ALA A 49 -24.61 16.79 7.00
C ALA A 49 -24.54 16.13 8.38
N ARG A 50 -24.37 14.79 8.42
CA ARG A 50 -24.20 14.04 9.68
C ARG A 50 -22.91 14.43 10.41
N ALA A 51 -21.79 14.54 9.72
CA ALA A 51 -20.52 14.95 10.31
C ALA A 51 -20.62 16.36 10.89
N GLN A 52 -21.20 17.31 10.14
CA GLN A 52 -21.46 18.68 10.63
C GLN A 52 -22.36 18.72 11.86
N GLN A 53 -23.38 17.85 11.91
CA GLN A 53 -24.24 17.73 13.10
C GLN A 53 -23.45 17.24 14.32
N LEU A 54 -22.59 16.24 14.15
CA LEU A 54 -21.74 15.73 15.24
C LEU A 54 -20.76 16.80 15.72
N ILE A 55 -20.13 17.54 14.80
CA ILE A 55 -19.24 18.66 15.12
C ILE A 55 -19.98 19.71 15.95
N LYS A 56 -21.17 20.14 15.53
CA LYS A 56 -21.99 21.09 16.30
C LYS A 56 -22.33 20.57 17.70
N GLN A 57 -22.60 19.27 17.85
CA GLN A 57 -22.85 18.64 19.16
C GLN A 57 -21.59 18.65 20.03
N MET A 58 -20.41 18.46 19.42
CA MET A 58 -19.13 18.55 20.12
C MET A 58 -18.86 19.99 20.58
N ASP A 59 -19.08 20.98 19.73
CA ASP A 59 -18.88 22.41 20.05
C ASP A 59 -19.80 22.92 21.17
N ALA A 60 -21.02 22.42 21.23
CA ALA A 60 -22.00 22.82 22.24
C ALA A 60 -21.65 22.33 23.66
N LYS A 61 -20.72 21.37 23.79
CA LYS A 61 -20.34 20.78 25.08
C LYS A 61 -19.28 21.61 25.79
N LYS A 62 -19.47 21.82 27.07
CA LYS A 62 -18.46 22.41 27.95
C LYS A 62 -17.66 21.31 28.64
N GLY A 63 -16.33 21.42 28.59
CA GLY A 63 -15.40 20.47 29.20
C GLY A 63 -14.97 19.33 28.26
N ALA A 64 -13.90 18.65 28.67
CA ALA A 64 -13.14 17.71 27.85
C ALA A 64 -13.45 16.23 28.11
N GLY A 65 -14.33 15.90 29.08
CA GLY A 65 -14.42 14.55 29.64
C GLY A 65 -14.78 13.40 28.68
N ALA A 66 -15.49 13.68 27.57
CA ALA A 66 -15.88 12.64 26.58
C ALA A 66 -15.32 12.90 25.18
N ILE A 67 -14.35 13.79 25.04
CA ILE A 67 -13.88 14.27 23.71
C ILE A 67 -13.33 13.12 22.83
N PHE A 68 -12.61 12.15 23.40
CA PHE A 68 -12.08 11.03 22.66
C PHE A 68 -13.17 10.12 22.07
N ASP A 69 -14.23 9.85 22.84
CA ASP A 69 -15.36 9.05 22.36
C ASP A 69 -16.20 9.82 21.32
N GLU A 70 -16.33 11.13 21.50
CA GLU A 70 -17.00 12.01 20.53
C GLU A 70 -16.23 12.06 19.22
N TRP A 71 -14.91 12.24 19.28
CA TRP A 71 -14.04 12.20 18.12
C TRP A 71 -14.08 10.86 17.39
N ASN A 72 -14.04 9.76 18.15
CA ASN A 72 -14.18 8.42 17.60
C ASN A 72 -15.49 8.23 16.82
N ARG A 73 -16.62 8.71 17.37
CA ARG A 73 -17.93 8.67 16.66
C ARG A 73 -17.94 9.52 15.40
N LEU A 74 -17.35 10.71 15.44
CA LEU A 74 -17.23 11.58 14.27
C LEU A 74 -16.37 10.92 13.18
N SER A 75 -15.19 10.40 13.55
CA SER A 75 -14.29 9.71 12.62
C SER A 75 -14.94 8.50 11.97
N ILE A 76 -15.68 7.70 12.73
CA ILE A 76 -16.47 6.57 12.20
C ILE A 76 -17.50 7.05 11.17
N ALA A 77 -18.24 8.12 11.48
CA ALA A 77 -19.27 8.63 10.59
C ALA A 77 -18.69 9.17 9.27
N ILE A 78 -17.51 9.77 9.31
CA ILE A 78 -16.77 10.23 8.12
C ILE A 78 -16.27 9.02 7.33
N GLU A 79 -15.57 8.10 7.98
CA GLU A 79 -14.92 6.96 7.33
C GLU A 79 -15.92 6.04 6.62
N ASP A 80 -17.09 5.76 7.22
CA ASP A 80 -18.11 4.89 6.62
C ASP A 80 -18.56 5.36 5.23
N VAL A 81 -18.44 6.66 4.93
CA VAL A 81 -18.80 7.24 3.63
C VAL A 81 -17.57 7.45 2.75
N VAL A 82 -16.56 8.15 3.26
CA VAL A 82 -15.38 8.57 2.48
C VAL A 82 -14.62 7.38 1.90
N ASN A 83 -14.29 6.38 2.73
CA ASN A 83 -13.47 5.25 2.27
C ASN A 83 -14.24 4.37 1.26
N THR A 84 -15.55 4.20 1.46
CA THR A 84 -16.41 3.50 0.49
C THR A 84 -16.42 4.22 -0.86
N ILE A 85 -16.62 5.55 -0.86
CA ILE A 85 -16.65 6.37 -2.06
C ILE A 85 -15.26 6.40 -2.73
N TYR A 86 -14.19 6.52 -1.93
CA TYR A 86 -12.81 6.49 -2.44
C TYR A 86 -12.52 5.17 -3.16
N LEU A 87 -12.89 4.02 -2.57
CA LEU A 87 -12.72 2.73 -3.24
C LEU A 87 -13.54 2.67 -4.53
N LEU A 88 -14.83 3.05 -4.52
CA LEU A 88 -15.68 3.02 -5.72
C LEU A 88 -15.14 3.93 -6.82
N GLY A 89 -14.56 5.08 -6.48
CA GLY A 89 -13.87 5.97 -7.42
C GLY A 89 -12.69 5.30 -8.16
N ASN A 90 -12.13 4.24 -7.57
CA ASN A 90 -11.00 3.50 -8.11
C ASN A 90 -11.36 2.16 -8.77
N VAL A 91 -12.52 1.56 -8.44
CA VAL A 91 -12.83 0.19 -8.88
C VAL A 91 -14.21 0.01 -9.49
N ALA A 92 -15.11 0.99 -9.40
CA ALA A 92 -16.45 0.84 -9.97
C ALA A 92 -16.39 0.63 -11.48
N PRO A 93 -17.14 -0.35 -12.05
CA PRO A 93 -17.18 -0.54 -13.51
C PRO A 93 -17.78 0.66 -14.24
N ASP A 94 -18.78 1.29 -13.64
CA ASP A 94 -19.44 2.46 -14.20
C ASP A 94 -18.57 3.73 -14.05
N LYS A 95 -18.25 4.38 -15.19
CA LYS A 95 -17.48 5.63 -15.21
C LYS A 95 -18.20 6.76 -14.45
N ALA A 96 -19.54 6.86 -14.56
CA ALA A 96 -20.30 7.89 -13.88
C ALA A 96 -20.17 7.77 -12.34
N ALA A 97 -20.13 6.54 -11.82
CA ALA A 97 -19.88 6.31 -10.40
C ALA A 97 -18.47 6.75 -9.99
N ARG A 98 -17.44 6.44 -10.81
CA ARG A 98 -16.06 6.90 -10.53
C ARG A 98 -15.96 8.42 -10.55
N ASP A 99 -16.56 9.07 -11.54
CA ASP A 99 -16.54 10.53 -11.67
C ASP A 99 -17.31 11.24 -10.53
N ALA A 100 -18.39 10.63 -10.02
CA ALA A 100 -19.16 11.16 -8.89
C ALA A 100 -18.39 11.15 -7.56
N ALA A 101 -17.35 10.32 -7.44
CA ALA A 101 -16.52 10.25 -6.23
C ALA A 101 -15.67 11.52 -6.02
N GLU A 102 -15.13 12.11 -7.11
CA GLU A 102 -14.21 13.25 -7.02
C GLU A 102 -14.82 14.47 -6.29
N PRO A 103 -16.02 14.97 -6.64
CA PRO A 103 -16.63 16.10 -5.95
C PRO A 103 -16.92 15.81 -4.46
N CYS A 104 -17.20 14.54 -4.13
CA CYS A 104 -17.41 14.14 -2.76
C CYS A 104 -16.13 14.25 -1.93
N LEU A 105 -15.03 13.72 -2.45
CA LEU A 105 -13.74 13.76 -1.77
C LEU A 105 -13.29 15.22 -1.54
N GLN A 106 -13.53 16.11 -2.50
CA GLN A 106 -13.27 17.54 -2.35
C GLN A 106 -14.08 18.16 -1.19
N LYS A 107 -15.39 17.85 -1.08
CA LYS A 107 -16.22 18.33 0.03
C LYS A 107 -15.69 17.86 1.40
N TYR A 108 -15.19 16.62 1.47
CA TYR A 108 -14.61 16.11 2.71
C TYR A 108 -13.25 16.74 3.05
N THR A 109 -12.45 17.10 2.07
CA THR A 109 -11.20 17.86 2.29
C THR A 109 -11.50 19.22 2.93
N THR A 110 -12.50 19.94 2.41
CA THR A 110 -12.99 21.20 3.00
C THR A 110 -13.50 20.98 4.44
N LEU A 111 -14.35 19.96 4.66
CA LEU A 111 -14.85 19.62 5.99
C LEU A 111 -13.74 19.32 6.99
N GLN A 112 -12.72 18.57 6.56
CA GLN A 112 -11.57 18.22 7.39
C GLN A 112 -10.72 19.45 7.75
N ALA A 113 -10.50 20.36 6.80
CA ALA A 113 -9.81 21.61 7.05
C ALA A 113 -10.56 22.46 8.09
N ASP A 114 -11.89 22.60 7.94
CA ASP A 114 -12.73 23.33 8.90
C ASP A 114 -12.68 22.69 10.30
N LEU A 115 -12.79 21.36 10.38
CA LEU A 115 -12.74 20.60 11.63
C LEU A 115 -11.44 20.81 12.39
N PHE A 116 -10.29 20.70 11.69
CA PHE A 116 -8.97 20.82 12.32
C PHE A 116 -8.49 22.28 12.44
N GLN A 117 -9.27 23.25 12.01
CA GLN A 117 -9.05 24.69 12.28
C GLN A 117 -10.00 25.25 13.36
N ASP A 118 -10.85 24.41 13.96
CA ASP A 118 -11.76 24.83 15.02
C ASP A 118 -11.05 25.02 16.36
N GLU A 119 -10.91 26.27 16.79
CA GLU A 119 -10.22 26.66 18.03
C GLU A 119 -10.89 26.11 19.30
N LYS A 120 -12.24 25.96 19.29
CA LYS A 120 -12.98 25.44 20.45
C LYS A 120 -12.73 23.96 20.62
N LEU A 121 -12.77 23.20 19.53
CA LEU A 121 -12.46 21.77 19.55
C LEU A 121 -10.99 21.55 19.92
N PHE A 122 -10.08 22.33 19.38
CA PHE A 122 -8.67 22.28 19.75
C PHE A 122 -8.48 22.51 21.27
N ALA A 123 -9.10 23.58 21.82
CA ALA A 123 -9.02 23.87 23.25
C ALA A 123 -9.56 22.71 24.11
N ARG A 124 -10.66 22.07 23.69
CA ARG A 124 -11.23 20.89 24.37
C ARG A 124 -10.30 19.68 24.32
N VAL A 125 -9.73 19.38 23.16
CA VAL A 125 -8.75 18.28 22.99
C VAL A 125 -7.52 18.55 23.86
N ASN A 126 -7.01 19.77 23.85
CA ASN A 126 -5.81 20.13 24.60
C ASN A 126 -6.05 20.06 26.13
N ALA A 127 -7.23 20.41 26.60
CA ALA A 127 -7.61 20.32 28.01
C ALA A 127 -7.94 18.87 28.46
N ALA A 128 -8.11 17.92 27.54
CA ALA A 128 -8.45 16.55 27.89
C ALA A 128 -7.34 15.85 28.66
N GLN A 129 -7.74 15.09 29.69
CA GLN A 129 -6.81 14.27 30.47
C GLN A 129 -6.92 12.82 30.02
N PRO A 130 -5.86 12.25 29.39
CA PRO A 130 -5.85 10.84 29.00
C PRO A 130 -5.89 9.92 30.22
N MET A 131 -6.70 8.86 30.15
CA MET A 131 -6.82 7.86 31.21
C MET A 131 -5.89 6.65 31.04
N ASN A 132 -5.30 6.50 29.87
CA ASN A 132 -4.39 5.41 29.52
C ASN A 132 -3.43 5.83 28.39
N PRO A 133 -2.37 5.02 28.10
CA PRO A 133 -1.40 5.34 27.06
C PRO A 133 -2.01 5.52 25.66
N HIS A 134 -3.02 4.72 25.27
CA HIS A 134 -3.67 4.83 23.95
C HIS A 134 -4.39 6.18 23.80
N GLN A 135 -5.08 6.64 24.85
CA GLN A 135 -5.66 8.00 24.85
C GLN A 135 -4.59 9.09 24.84
N ALA A 136 -3.47 8.88 25.49
CA ALA A 136 -2.36 9.84 25.46
C ALA A 136 -1.81 10.00 24.05
N LYS A 137 -1.58 8.88 23.35
CA LYS A 137 -1.17 8.89 21.94
C LYS A 137 -2.25 9.50 21.05
N PHE A 138 -3.53 9.14 21.26
CA PHE A 138 -4.65 9.71 20.49
C PHE A 138 -4.77 11.22 20.67
N LYS A 139 -4.63 11.71 21.91
CA LYS A 139 -4.56 13.15 22.18
C LYS A 139 -3.42 13.81 21.41
N LYS A 140 -2.21 13.22 21.47
CA LYS A 140 -1.03 13.71 20.75
C LYS A 140 -1.33 13.83 19.26
N ASP A 141 -1.86 12.76 18.64
CA ASP A 141 -2.17 12.72 17.20
C ASP A 141 -3.19 13.80 16.81
N LEU A 142 -4.24 13.99 17.64
CA LEU A 142 -5.22 15.03 17.40
C LEU A 142 -4.61 16.43 17.51
N VAL A 143 -3.83 16.69 18.55
CA VAL A 143 -3.14 17.99 18.71
C VAL A 143 -2.22 18.27 17.53
N GLU A 144 -1.43 17.28 17.10
CA GLU A 144 -0.59 17.38 15.92
C GLU A 144 -1.40 17.66 14.64
N GLY A 145 -2.56 17.01 14.45
CA GLY A 145 -3.45 17.28 13.32
C GLY A 145 -4.00 18.72 13.31
N PHE A 146 -4.41 19.22 14.46
CA PHE A 146 -4.85 20.61 14.60
C PHE A 146 -3.73 21.60 14.29
N GLU A 147 -2.54 21.37 14.85
CA GLU A 147 -1.36 22.22 14.58
C GLU A 147 -1.00 22.20 13.09
N ASP A 148 -0.99 21.02 12.46
CA ASP A 148 -0.61 20.85 11.06
C ASP A 148 -1.65 21.43 10.09
N THR A 149 -2.91 21.56 10.51
CA THR A 149 -3.95 22.22 9.71
C THR A 149 -4.03 23.72 9.98
N GLY A 150 -3.28 24.23 10.95
CA GLY A 150 -3.07 25.67 11.16
C GLY A 150 -3.95 26.32 12.22
N VAL A 151 -4.51 25.58 13.18
CA VAL A 151 -5.35 26.13 14.24
C VAL A 151 -4.66 27.26 15.02
N ALA A 152 -3.34 27.15 15.22
CA ALA A 152 -2.52 28.13 15.93
C ALA A 152 -2.03 29.30 15.04
N LEU A 153 -2.30 29.28 13.75
CA LEU A 153 -1.93 30.36 12.83
C LEU A 153 -2.86 31.57 13.02
N PRO A 154 -2.37 32.81 12.78
CA PRO A 154 -3.22 33.98 12.63
C PRO A 154 -4.37 33.74 11.62
N PRO A 155 -5.53 34.41 11.79
CA PRO A 155 -6.73 34.12 10.99
C PRO A 155 -6.54 34.21 9.48
N ASP A 156 -5.76 35.17 9.00
CA ASP A 156 -5.42 35.35 7.59
C ASP A 156 -4.56 34.19 7.06
N LYS A 157 -3.54 33.79 7.80
CA LYS A 157 -2.68 32.64 7.45
C LYS A 157 -3.45 31.32 7.53
N ARG A 158 -4.35 31.16 8.52
CA ARG A 158 -5.21 29.97 8.64
C ARG A 158 -6.14 29.82 7.44
N LYS A 159 -6.78 30.93 7.03
CA LYS A 159 -7.59 30.96 5.82
C LYS A 159 -6.78 30.56 4.58
N ARG A 160 -5.56 31.11 4.46
CA ARG A 160 -4.68 30.78 3.34
C ARG A 160 -4.26 29.32 3.36
N ALA A 161 -3.95 28.73 4.52
CA ALA A 161 -3.64 27.31 4.65
C ALA A 161 -4.80 26.42 4.17
N LYS A 162 -6.05 26.75 4.51
CA LYS A 162 -7.25 26.04 4.02
C LYS A 162 -7.36 26.13 2.49
N GLU A 163 -7.21 27.32 1.92
CA GLU A 163 -7.22 27.53 0.46
C GLU A 163 -6.15 26.66 -0.24
N ILE A 164 -4.96 26.55 0.37
CA ILE A 164 -3.87 25.74 -0.14
C ILE A 164 -4.24 24.23 -0.10
N PHE A 165 -4.80 23.72 1.00
CA PHE A 165 -5.23 22.32 1.07
C PHE A 165 -6.28 21.98 0.03
N GLU A 166 -7.29 22.84 -0.13
CA GLU A 166 -8.35 22.67 -1.13
C GLU A 166 -7.78 22.70 -2.57
N LYS A 167 -6.85 23.62 -2.84
CA LYS A 167 -6.23 23.72 -4.16
C LYS A 167 -5.30 22.54 -4.47
N ILE A 168 -4.51 22.10 -3.51
CA ILE A 168 -3.67 20.89 -3.68
C ILE A 168 -4.54 19.67 -3.98
N GLU A 169 -5.68 19.50 -3.29
CA GLU A 169 -6.59 18.39 -3.56
C GLU A 169 -7.16 18.42 -4.99
N GLU A 170 -7.60 19.59 -5.46
CA GLU A 170 -8.05 19.79 -6.84
C GLU A 170 -6.96 19.40 -7.86
N LEU A 171 -5.75 19.91 -7.67
CA LEU A 171 -4.62 19.66 -8.57
C LEU A 171 -4.21 18.18 -8.58
N ARG A 172 -4.21 17.54 -7.40
CA ARG A 172 -3.91 16.13 -7.22
C ARG A 172 -4.90 15.23 -7.96
N GLN A 173 -6.20 15.52 -7.82
CA GLN A 173 -7.25 14.79 -8.55
C GLN A 173 -7.11 14.97 -10.07
N ALA A 174 -6.78 16.18 -10.53
CA ALA A 174 -6.53 16.43 -11.93
C ALA A 174 -5.28 15.67 -12.44
N PHE A 175 -4.22 15.63 -11.65
CA PHE A 175 -2.99 14.88 -11.94
C PHE A 175 -3.27 13.40 -12.14
N ASP A 176 -3.96 12.77 -11.18
CA ASP A 176 -4.28 11.34 -11.21
C ASP A 176 -5.27 11.01 -12.35
N ARG A 177 -6.25 11.87 -12.60
CA ARG A 177 -7.19 11.71 -13.72
C ARG A 177 -6.48 11.76 -15.08
N ASN A 178 -5.51 12.65 -15.28
CA ASN A 178 -4.74 12.72 -16.51
C ASN A 178 -3.92 11.43 -16.77
N ILE A 179 -3.48 10.72 -15.72
CA ILE A 179 -2.81 9.42 -15.84
C ILE A 179 -3.83 8.32 -16.14
N ARG A 180 -4.93 8.27 -15.37
CA ARG A 180 -5.95 7.21 -15.48
C ARG A 180 -6.63 7.21 -16.84
N ASP A 181 -6.97 8.40 -17.32
CA ASP A 181 -7.74 8.58 -18.55
C ASP A 181 -6.83 8.86 -19.77
N ASP A 182 -5.52 8.64 -19.65
CA ASP A 182 -4.56 8.82 -20.77
C ASP A 182 -4.93 7.88 -21.93
N PRO A 183 -5.33 8.42 -23.10
CA PRO A 183 -5.81 7.61 -24.21
C PRO A 183 -4.68 6.96 -25.03
N THR A 184 -3.43 7.20 -24.66
CA THR A 184 -2.28 6.76 -25.43
C THR A 184 -2.28 5.25 -25.65
N LYS A 185 -2.22 4.87 -26.90
CA LYS A 185 -2.04 3.49 -27.35
C LYS A 185 -0.82 3.44 -28.26
N VAL A 186 -0.09 2.32 -28.17
CA VAL A 186 1.07 2.07 -29.05
C VAL A 186 0.77 0.89 -29.96
N THR A 187 0.90 1.11 -31.26
CA THR A 187 0.60 0.11 -32.28
C THR A 187 1.90 -0.60 -32.70
N PHE A 188 1.83 -1.92 -32.75
CA PHE A 188 2.93 -2.80 -33.15
C PHE A 188 2.47 -3.74 -34.27
N LYS A 189 3.42 -4.09 -35.12
CA LYS A 189 3.24 -5.19 -36.05
C LYS A 189 3.51 -6.53 -35.36
N PRO A 190 2.92 -7.65 -35.79
CA PRO A 190 3.15 -8.95 -35.19
C PRO A 190 4.63 -9.37 -35.08
N GLU A 191 5.46 -9.02 -36.09
CA GLU A 191 6.88 -9.29 -36.08
C GLU A 191 7.68 -8.53 -35.00
N GLU A 192 7.17 -7.39 -34.52
CA GLU A 192 7.79 -6.61 -33.44
C GLU A 192 7.59 -7.25 -32.06
N LEU A 193 6.62 -8.18 -31.97
CA LEU A 193 6.35 -8.97 -30.76
C LEU A 193 7.18 -10.28 -30.73
N ALA A 194 8.13 -10.46 -31.62
CA ALA A 194 9.01 -11.62 -31.58
C ALA A 194 9.67 -11.78 -30.19
N GLY A 195 9.54 -12.93 -29.57
CA GLY A 195 10.04 -13.23 -28.22
C GLY A 195 9.01 -13.14 -27.11
N MET A 196 7.82 -12.61 -27.40
CA MET A 196 6.72 -12.54 -26.41
C MET A 196 6.18 -13.93 -26.06
N PRO A 197 5.78 -14.16 -24.80
CA PRO A 197 5.12 -15.38 -24.38
C PRO A 197 3.79 -15.62 -25.13
N GLU A 198 3.42 -16.89 -25.32
CA GLU A 198 2.17 -17.25 -26.00
C GLU A 198 0.92 -16.72 -25.24
N SER A 199 0.93 -16.78 -23.92
CA SER A 199 -0.13 -16.20 -23.06
C SER A 199 -0.34 -14.72 -23.35
N TYR A 200 0.75 -13.96 -23.46
CA TYR A 200 0.70 -12.53 -23.78
C TYR A 200 0.09 -12.28 -25.17
N LEU A 201 0.51 -13.06 -26.18
CA LEU A 201 -0.01 -12.93 -27.54
C LEU A 201 -1.51 -13.27 -27.62
N LYS A 202 -1.97 -14.26 -26.85
CA LYS A 202 -3.40 -14.59 -26.73
C LYS A 202 -4.21 -13.47 -26.07
N ALA A 203 -3.66 -12.83 -25.06
CA ALA A 203 -4.32 -11.71 -24.36
C ALA A 203 -4.40 -10.44 -25.21
N HIS A 204 -3.51 -10.29 -26.20
CA HIS A 204 -3.39 -9.10 -27.07
C HIS A 204 -3.53 -9.50 -28.54
N ALA A 205 -4.73 -9.97 -28.91
CA ALA A 205 -5.01 -10.38 -30.29
C ALA A 205 -4.88 -9.18 -31.26
N PRO A 206 -4.45 -9.44 -32.52
CA PRO A 206 -4.39 -8.41 -33.54
C PRO A 206 -5.75 -7.78 -33.82
N ASP A 207 -5.79 -6.50 -34.13
CA ASP A 207 -6.94 -5.78 -34.61
C ASP A 207 -7.31 -6.23 -36.06
N PRO A 208 -8.44 -5.79 -36.64
CA PRO A 208 -8.84 -6.16 -38.01
C PRO A 208 -7.82 -5.77 -39.11
N SER A 209 -6.90 -4.86 -38.80
CA SER A 209 -5.81 -4.46 -39.71
C SER A 209 -4.55 -5.33 -39.54
N GLY A 210 -4.58 -6.29 -38.59
CA GLY A 210 -3.46 -7.18 -38.29
C GLY A 210 -2.44 -6.58 -37.33
N ASN A 211 -2.70 -5.43 -36.73
CA ASN A 211 -1.79 -4.78 -35.78
C ASN A 211 -2.17 -5.13 -34.34
N ILE A 212 -1.21 -5.07 -33.44
CA ILE A 212 -1.41 -5.23 -31.99
C ILE A 212 -1.36 -3.85 -31.33
N VAL A 213 -2.46 -3.47 -30.67
CA VAL A 213 -2.60 -2.15 -30.03
C VAL A 213 -2.56 -2.31 -28.52
N LEU A 214 -1.51 -1.75 -27.88
CA LEU A 214 -1.27 -1.87 -26.44
C LEU A 214 -1.51 -0.57 -25.71
N GLY A 215 -2.08 -0.67 -24.50
CA GLY A 215 -2.22 0.44 -23.55
C GLY A 215 -0.92 0.69 -22.76
N LEU A 216 -1.02 1.59 -21.76
CA LEU A 216 0.12 1.91 -20.89
C LEU A 216 0.02 1.22 -19.52
N ASP A 217 -0.86 0.23 -19.36
CA ASP A 217 -1.00 -0.55 -18.14
C ASP A 217 0.22 -1.48 -17.91
N TYR A 218 0.48 -1.81 -16.65
CA TYR A 218 1.64 -2.64 -16.28
C TYR A 218 1.60 -4.06 -16.85
N PRO A 219 0.47 -4.79 -16.86
CA PRO A 219 0.38 -6.11 -17.48
C PRO A 219 0.73 -6.14 -18.95
N SER A 220 0.42 -5.07 -19.70
CA SER A 220 0.80 -4.94 -21.11
C SER A 220 2.25 -4.49 -21.27
N TYR A 221 2.69 -3.51 -20.46
CA TYR A 221 3.96 -2.81 -20.64
C TYR A 221 5.19 -3.63 -20.18
N LEU A 222 5.16 -4.13 -18.94
CA LEU A 222 6.35 -4.74 -18.34
C LEU A 222 6.79 -6.04 -19.03
N PRO A 223 5.90 -7.01 -19.32
CA PRO A 223 6.26 -8.21 -20.07
C PRO A 223 6.81 -7.89 -21.46
N PHE A 224 6.29 -6.84 -22.13
CA PHE A 224 6.81 -6.40 -23.42
C PHE A 224 8.26 -5.97 -23.32
N LEU A 225 8.60 -5.10 -22.36
CA LEU A 225 10.00 -4.68 -22.18
C LEU A 225 10.94 -5.82 -21.78
N GLN A 226 10.44 -6.84 -21.10
CA GLN A 226 11.23 -8.00 -20.67
C GLN A 226 11.48 -9.01 -21.80
N ASN A 227 10.56 -9.14 -22.77
CA ASN A 227 10.57 -10.27 -23.70
C ASN A 227 10.66 -9.88 -25.19
N ALA A 228 10.18 -8.70 -25.61
CA ALA A 228 10.22 -8.30 -27.01
C ALA A 228 11.66 -8.13 -27.50
N LYS A 229 12.05 -8.86 -28.54
CA LYS A 229 13.41 -8.81 -29.12
C LYS A 229 13.69 -7.49 -29.84
N ASN A 230 12.66 -6.86 -30.42
CA ASN A 230 12.82 -5.64 -31.20
C ASN A 230 13.14 -4.44 -30.29
N ALA A 231 14.37 -3.92 -30.35
CA ALA A 231 14.84 -2.82 -29.51
C ALA A 231 14.11 -1.49 -29.79
N GLU A 232 13.76 -1.22 -31.06
CA GLU A 232 13.05 -0.01 -31.46
C GLU A 232 11.60 -0.04 -30.95
N ALA A 233 10.95 -1.21 -30.96
CA ALA A 233 9.63 -1.42 -30.39
C ALA A 233 9.66 -1.19 -28.88
N ARG A 234 10.66 -1.73 -28.14
CA ARG A 234 10.85 -1.45 -26.71
C ARG A 234 11.07 0.03 -26.45
N GLN A 235 11.88 0.71 -27.26
CA GLN A 235 12.10 2.16 -27.13
C GLN A 235 10.80 2.95 -27.32
N ARG A 236 10.03 2.68 -28.39
CA ARG A 236 8.75 3.36 -28.63
C ARG A 236 7.79 3.20 -27.46
N TYR A 237 7.67 1.97 -26.95
CA TYR A 237 6.77 1.70 -25.83
C TYR A 237 7.25 2.35 -24.54
N TYR A 238 8.55 2.31 -24.26
CA TYR A 238 9.17 3.01 -23.14
C TYR A 238 8.92 4.52 -23.21
N MET A 239 9.11 5.15 -24.36
CA MET A 239 8.88 6.58 -24.58
C MET A 239 7.42 6.94 -24.32
N ALA A 240 6.48 6.14 -24.81
CA ALA A 240 5.05 6.37 -24.57
C ALA A 240 4.72 6.29 -23.07
N LYS A 241 5.19 5.25 -22.38
CA LYS A 241 4.97 5.06 -20.95
C LYS A 241 5.58 6.18 -20.11
N MET A 242 6.80 6.59 -20.40
CA MET A 242 7.50 7.65 -19.66
C MET A 242 6.90 9.05 -19.89
N ASN A 243 6.00 9.21 -20.85
CA ASN A 243 5.29 10.45 -21.12
C ASN A 243 3.80 10.40 -20.72
N GLN A 244 3.36 9.35 -20.05
CA GLN A 244 1.99 9.21 -19.55
C GLN A 244 1.61 10.40 -18.65
N GLY A 245 0.37 10.92 -18.77
CA GLY A 245 -0.10 12.10 -18.07
C GLY A 245 0.29 13.43 -18.76
N GLY A 246 1.32 13.42 -19.63
CA GLY A 246 1.68 14.53 -20.49
C GLY A 246 2.30 15.75 -19.80
N ALA A 247 2.66 16.75 -20.58
CA ALA A 247 3.31 17.97 -20.09
C ALA A 247 2.48 18.76 -19.06
N LYS A 248 1.15 18.72 -19.19
CA LYS A 248 0.23 19.39 -18.24
C LYS A 248 0.44 18.90 -16.82
N ASN A 249 0.76 17.62 -16.63
CA ASN A 249 1.05 17.08 -15.28
C ASN A 249 2.35 17.61 -14.69
N LEU A 250 3.31 18.03 -15.51
CA LEU A 250 4.51 18.70 -15.01
C LEU A 250 4.18 20.07 -14.41
N ASP A 251 3.27 20.81 -15.04
CA ASP A 251 2.81 22.12 -14.54
C ASP A 251 2.00 21.94 -13.24
N LEU A 252 1.09 20.96 -13.21
CA LEU A 252 0.33 20.61 -12.00
C LEU A 252 1.27 20.23 -10.85
N LEU A 253 2.29 19.42 -11.13
CA LEU A 253 3.26 18.99 -10.12
C LEU A 253 4.07 20.17 -9.56
N LEU A 254 4.48 21.09 -10.41
CA LEU A 254 5.18 22.31 -9.96
C LEU A 254 4.27 23.15 -9.05
N GLU A 255 3.03 23.43 -9.48
CA GLU A 255 2.06 24.20 -8.70
C GLU A 255 1.80 23.55 -7.33
N ILE A 256 1.65 22.22 -7.28
CA ILE A 256 1.50 21.47 -6.02
C ILE A 256 2.70 21.73 -5.08
N PHE A 257 3.93 21.64 -5.57
CA PHE A 257 5.12 21.83 -4.73
C PHE A 257 5.33 23.30 -4.34
N GLU A 258 4.97 24.27 -5.19
CA GLU A 258 4.98 25.69 -4.85
C GLU A 258 3.98 26.01 -3.73
N LEU A 259 2.75 25.46 -3.81
CA LEU A 259 1.76 25.59 -2.75
C LEU A 259 2.21 24.92 -1.44
N ARG A 260 2.88 23.77 -1.50
CA ARG A 260 3.47 23.13 -0.33
C ARG A 260 4.57 23.96 0.29
N LYS A 261 5.42 24.61 -0.51
CA LYS A 261 6.44 25.54 -0.01
C LYS A 261 5.80 26.76 0.66
N GLU A 262 4.76 27.33 0.04
CA GLU A 262 3.99 28.42 0.64
C GLU A 262 3.37 27.97 1.97
N LEU A 263 2.76 26.79 2.02
CA LEU A 263 2.20 26.22 3.25
C LEU A 263 3.25 26.16 4.36
N ALA A 264 4.43 25.59 4.10
CA ALA A 264 5.53 25.57 5.08
C ALA A 264 5.94 26.96 5.57
N GLY A 265 5.96 27.94 4.67
CA GLY A 265 6.24 29.36 4.99
C GLY A 265 5.21 29.99 5.91
N LEU A 266 3.92 29.59 5.85
CA LEU A 266 2.91 30.07 6.80
C LEU A 266 3.24 29.66 8.24
N TYR A 267 3.90 28.50 8.42
CA TYR A 267 4.38 27.99 9.71
C TYR A 267 5.77 28.49 10.10
N GLY A 268 6.41 29.33 9.27
CA GLY A 268 7.78 29.80 9.51
C GLY A 268 8.84 28.71 9.29
N LEU A 269 8.52 27.66 8.55
CA LEU A 269 9.45 26.58 8.23
C LEU A 269 10.15 26.84 6.89
N PRO A 270 11.44 26.44 6.73
CA PRO A 270 12.21 26.78 5.54
C PRO A 270 11.77 26.02 4.30
N SER A 271 11.18 24.82 4.44
CA SER A 271 10.76 23.99 3.32
C SER A 271 9.57 23.10 3.65
N PHE A 272 8.93 22.55 2.62
CA PHE A 272 7.88 21.54 2.81
C PHE A 272 8.45 20.24 3.41
N ALA A 273 9.70 19.88 3.09
CA ALA A 273 10.36 18.74 3.72
C ALA A 273 10.40 18.91 5.26
N ASP A 274 10.75 20.09 5.76
CA ASP A 274 10.76 20.36 7.21
C ASP A 274 9.35 20.32 7.80
N TYR A 275 8.35 20.79 7.06
CA TYR A 275 6.95 20.69 7.47
C TYR A 275 6.49 19.22 7.57
N ALA A 276 6.71 18.40 6.55
CA ALA A 276 6.20 17.03 6.47
C ALA A 276 6.94 16.07 7.41
N LEU A 277 8.28 16.19 7.49
CA LEU A 277 9.12 15.23 8.20
C LEU A 277 9.08 15.34 9.72
N ARG A 278 8.69 16.52 10.28
CA ARG A 278 8.59 16.68 11.73
C ARG A 278 7.62 15.70 12.41
N ARG A 279 6.67 15.14 11.63
CA ARG A 279 5.66 14.18 12.12
C ARG A 279 5.97 12.74 11.71
N LYS A 280 7.07 12.49 11.01
CA LYS A 280 7.51 11.14 10.58
C LYS A 280 8.44 10.52 11.63
N MET A 281 8.75 9.21 11.48
CA MET A 281 9.69 8.53 12.38
C MET A 281 11.09 9.13 12.32
N VAL A 282 11.52 9.59 11.15
CA VAL A 282 12.85 10.22 10.92
C VAL A 282 12.98 11.59 11.58
N GLY A 283 11.89 12.36 11.74
CA GLY A 283 11.82 13.62 12.45
C GLY A 283 12.46 14.84 11.77
N SER A 284 13.36 14.67 10.79
CA SER A 284 14.03 15.80 10.11
C SER A 284 14.54 15.46 8.71
N SER A 285 14.72 16.49 7.88
CA SER A 285 15.33 16.41 6.55
C SER A 285 16.79 15.95 6.58
N ASP A 286 17.56 16.33 7.62
CA ASP A 286 18.96 15.91 7.76
C ASP A 286 19.11 14.41 7.92
N VAL A 287 18.22 13.76 8.68
CA VAL A 287 18.22 12.29 8.85
C VAL A 287 17.93 11.61 7.52
N VAL A 288 16.94 12.10 6.75
CA VAL A 288 16.62 11.57 5.43
C VAL A 288 17.78 11.74 4.46
N ASN A 289 18.37 12.94 4.40
CA ASN A 289 19.48 13.22 3.50
C ASN A 289 20.70 12.36 3.81
N LYS A 290 21.03 12.16 5.11
CA LYS A 290 22.09 11.25 5.51
C LYS A 290 21.79 9.82 5.09
N PHE A 291 20.58 9.32 5.34
CA PHE A 291 20.16 7.98 4.93
C PHE A 291 20.28 7.77 3.42
N LEU A 292 19.81 8.74 2.61
CA LEU A 292 19.91 8.68 1.16
C LEU A 292 21.37 8.74 0.68
N ALA A 293 22.23 9.51 1.34
CA ALA A 293 23.67 9.53 1.03
C ALA A 293 24.34 8.18 1.33
N ASP A 294 24.00 7.56 2.47
CA ASP A 294 24.51 6.23 2.85
C ASP A 294 24.05 5.16 1.84
N VAL A 295 22.79 5.17 1.42
CA VAL A 295 22.26 4.26 0.39
C VAL A 295 22.96 4.47 -0.94
N LYS A 296 23.08 5.72 -1.41
CA LYS A 296 23.77 6.02 -2.69
C LYS A 296 25.21 5.52 -2.68
N SER A 297 25.94 5.79 -1.60
CA SER A 297 27.31 5.31 -1.43
C SER A 297 27.39 3.78 -1.50
N ALA A 298 26.47 3.07 -0.83
CA ALA A 298 26.48 1.62 -0.77
C ALA A 298 26.21 0.95 -2.13
N VAL A 299 25.39 1.56 -3.00
CA VAL A 299 24.94 0.92 -4.25
C VAL A 299 25.67 1.39 -5.51
N THR A 300 26.45 2.48 -5.47
CA THR A 300 27.04 3.10 -6.68
C THR A 300 27.95 2.17 -7.46
N ASP A 301 28.86 1.47 -6.77
CA ASP A 301 29.78 0.54 -7.42
C ASP A 301 29.06 -0.68 -7.97
N LEU A 302 28.07 -1.19 -7.23
CA LEU A 302 27.25 -2.33 -7.66
C LEU A 302 26.41 -1.96 -8.88
N GLU A 303 25.76 -0.79 -8.90
CA GLU A 303 25.03 -0.27 -10.07
C GLU A 303 25.94 -0.20 -11.32
N THR A 304 27.12 0.39 -11.15
CA THR A 304 28.09 0.53 -12.24
C THR A 304 28.54 -0.83 -12.78
N LYS A 305 28.82 -1.79 -11.89
CA LYS A 305 29.18 -3.17 -12.23
C LYS A 305 28.06 -3.86 -13.01
N GLU A 306 26.83 -3.74 -12.54
CA GLU A 306 25.66 -4.38 -13.17
C GLU A 306 25.34 -3.76 -14.53
N VAL A 307 25.38 -2.44 -14.68
CA VAL A 307 25.23 -1.78 -15.99
C VAL A 307 26.30 -2.24 -16.98
N ASN A 308 27.56 -2.38 -16.52
CA ASN A 308 28.63 -2.91 -17.34
C ASN A 308 28.44 -4.40 -17.70
N ASP A 309 27.82 -5.18 -16.81
CA ASP A 309 27.45 -6.58 -17.10
C ASP A 309 26.38 -6.64 -18.20
N LEU A 310 25.30 -5.85 -18.06
CA LEU A 310 24.26 -5.73 -19.09
C LEU A 310 24.83 -5.26 -20.44
N ARG A 311 25.83 -4.36 -20.42
CA ARG A 311 26.53 -3.91 -21.63
C ARG A 311 27.23 -5.07 -22.34
N ARG A 312 27.90 -5.97 -21.59
CA ARG A 312 28.53 -7.18 -22.14
C ARG A 312 27.49 -8.14 -22.71
N VAL A 313 26.41 -8.37 -22.00
CA VAL A 313 25.32 -9.25 -22.44
C VAL A 313 24.70 -8.72 -23.75
N LYS A 314 24.41 -7.41 -23.82
CA LYS A 314 23.91 -6.76 -25.06
C LYS A 314 24.88 -6.89 -26.23
N ALA A 315 26.15 -6.67 -25.99
CA ALA A 315 27.18 -6.81 -27.03
C ALA A 315 27.27 -8.26 -27.55
N GLN A 316 27.18 -9.24 -26.66
CA GLN A 316 27.15 -10.66 -27.02
C GLN A 316 25.89 -11.03 -27.81
N ASP A 317 24.73 -10.59 -27.40
CA ASP A 317 23.45 -10.82 -28.08
C ASP A 317 23.43 -10.26 -29.50
N LEU A 318 23.97 -9.05 -29.67
CA LEU A 318 24.07 -8.38 -30.97
C LEU A 318 25.29 -8.80 -31.80
N GLN A 319 26.20 -9.62 -31.27
CA GLN A 319 27.49 -10.00 -31.89
C GLN A 319 28.35 -8.78 -32.29
N LEU A 320 28.33 -7.75 -31.43
CA LEU A 320 29.05 -6.49 -31.62
C LEU A 320 30.13 -6.29 -30.53
N PRO A 321 31.18 -5.48 -30.81
CA PRO A 321 32.15 -5.13 -29.78
C PRO A 321 31.52 -4.43 -28.57
N VAL A 322 32.03 -4.71 -27.38
CA VAL A 322 31.61 -4.05 -26.16
C VAL A 322 31.98 -2.56 -26.13
N THR A 323 33.09 -2.21 -26.78
CA THR A 323 33.54 -0.81 -26.88
C THR A 323 32.50 0.05 -27.60
N GLY A 324 32.08 1.13 -26.99
CA GLY A 324 31.05 2.02 -27.53
C GLY A 324 29.59 1.52 -27.35
N MET A 325 29.39 0.28 -26.89
CA MET A 325 28.05 -0.24 -26.62
C MET A 325 27.36 0.56 -25.48
N LYS A 326 26.15 1.02 -25.73
CA LYS A 326 25.29 1.67 -24.71
C LYS A 326 24.13 0.76 -24.31
N VAL A 327 23.83 0.74 -23.02
CA VAL A 327 22.60 0.18 -22.47
C VAL A 327 21.66 1.34 -22.19
N TYR A 328 20.49 1.29 -22.76
CA TYR A 328 19.44 2.29 -22.51
C TYR A 328 18.45 1.76 -21.48
N ARG A 329 17.64 2.64 -20.91
CA ARG A 329 16.67 2.26 -19.86
C ARG A 329 15.65 1.22 -20.35
N TRP A 330 15.24 1.26 -21.62
CA TRP A 330 14.37 0.23 -22.21
C TRP A 330 15.06 -1.11 -22.47
N ASP A 331 16.39 -1.14 -22.41
CA ASP A 331 17.17 -2.36 -22.54
C ASP A 331 17.31 -3.12 -21.21
N VAL A 332 17.26 -2.40 -20.09
CA VAL A 332 17.51 -2.98 -18.76
C VAL A 332 16.57 -4.15 -18.46
N PRO A 333 15.25 -4.06 -18.62
CA PRO A 333 14.36 -5.20 -18.37
C PRO A 333 14.67 -6.40 -19.25
N TYR A 334 14.94 -6.17 -20.55
CA TYR A 334 15.21 -7.23 -21.53
C TYR A 334 16.51 -7.98 -21.21
N TYR A 335 17.62 -7.26 -21.06
CA TYR A 335 18.90 -7.91 -20.80
C TYR A 335 19.01 -8.47 -19.37
N SER A 336 18.31 -7.90 -18.40
CA SER A 336 18.20 -8.49 -17.08
C SER A 336 17.45 -9.82 -17.11
N GLU A 337 16.37 -9.91 -17.90
CA GLU A 337 15.63 -11.15 -18.08
C GLU A 337 16.46 -12.20 -18.85
N MET A 338 17.24 -11.77 -19.84
CA MET A 338 18.20 -12.64 -20.53
C MET A 338 19.25 -13.21 -19.57
N VAL A 339 19.76 -12.40 -18.63
CA VAL A 339 20.69 -12.86 -17.58
C VAL A 339 19.99 -13.83 -16.64
N ARG A 340 18.76 -13.53 -16.20
CA ARG A 340 17.97 -14.43 -15.33
C ARG A 340 17.78 -15.79 -16.00
N LYS A 341 17.37 -15.83 -17.25
CA LYS A 341 17.18 -17.07 -18.04
C LYS A 341 18.49 -17.81 -18.31
N GLY A 342 19.52 -17.08 -18.73
CA GLY A 342 20.79 -17.66 -19.14
C GLY A 342 21.67 -18.12 -17.99
N ARG A 343 21.95 -17.24 -17.02
CA ARG A 343 22.87 -17.45 -15.91
C ARG A 343 22.23 -18.17 -14.73
N PHE A 344 21.03 -17.73 -14.33
CA PHE A 344 20.34 -18.23 -13.15
C PHE A 344 19.30 -19.30 -13.45
N LYS A 345 19.01 -19.57 -14.73
CA LYS A 345 17.99 -20.54 -15.17
C LYS A 345 16.57 -20.21 -14.71
N VAL A 346 16.29 -18.95 -14.39
CA VAL A 346 15.00 -18.45 -13.97
C VAL A 346 14.30 -17.80 -15.15
N ASP A 347 13.10 -18.29 -15.46
CA ASP A 347 12.20 -17.73 -16.46
C ASP A 347 10.86 -17.41 -15.76
N GLN A 348 10.60 -16.11 -15.57
CA GLN A 348 9.43 -15.64 -14.82
C GLN A 348 8.10 -16.12 -15.44
N GLU A 349 8.00 -16.21 -16.76
CA GLU A 349 6.78 -16.69 -17.41
C GLU A 349 6.55 -18.20 -17.19
N LYS A 350 7.63 -18.99 -17.13
CA LYS A 350 7.50 -20.41 -16.79
C LYS A 350 7.10 -20.64 -15.35
N LEU A 351 7.33 -19.69 -14.46
CA LEU A 351 6.95 -19.80 -13.06
C LEU A 351 5.43 -19.68 -12.85
N ARG A 352 4.67 -19.06 -13.76
CA ARG A 352 3.21 -18.94 -13.67
C ARG A 352 2.51 -20.29 -13.43
N LYS A 353 2.97 -21.36 -14.08
CA LYS A 353 2.42 -22.72 -13.88
C LYS A 353 2.69 -23.30 -12.47
N TYR A 354 3.70 -22.77 -11.76
CA TYR A 354 3.99 -23.16 -10.39
C TYR A 354 3.06 -22.48 -9.39
N PHE A 355 2.54 -21.31 -9.74
CA PHE A 355 1.72 -20.47 -8.87
C PHE A 355 0.39 -20.09 -9.55
N PRO A 356 -0.52 -21.04 -9.84
CA PRO A 356 -1.85 -20.70 -10.32
C PRO A 356 -2.49 -19.67 -9.38
N THR A 357 -3.15 -18.64 -9.92
CA THR A 357 -3.55 -17.44 -9.15
C THR A 357 -4.39 -17.77 -7.93
N ASP A 358 -5.41 -18.65 -8.07
CA ASP A 358 -6.21 -19.06 -6.91
C ASP A 358 -5.38 -19.83 -5.86
N LYS A 359 -4.41 -20.64 -6.30
CA LYS A 359 -3.52 -21.39 -5.40
C LYS A 359 -2.50 -20.48 -4.71
N ALA A 360 -2.05 -19.42 -5.37
CA ALA A 360 -1.23 -18.39 -4.74
C ALA A 360 -2.00 -17.65 -3.63
N VAL A 361 -3.29 -17.38 -3.83
CA VAL A 361 -4.16 -16.82 -2.77
C VAL A 361 -4.34 -17.82 -1.63
N GLU A 362 -4.63 -19.09 -1.91
CA GLU A 362 -4.75 -20.15 -0.89
C GLU A 362 -3.43 -20.31 -0.09
N TYR A 363 -2.28 -20.20 -0.76
CA TYR A 363 -0.96 -20.22 -0.14
C TYR A 363 -0.76 -19.04 0.81
N THR A 364 -1.07 -17.84 0.36
CA THR A 364 -1.01 -16.62 1.19
C THR A 364 -1.88 -16.74 2.43
N PHE A 365 -3.07 -17.32 2.28
CA PHE A 365 -3.96 -17.62 3.39
C PHE A 365 -3.37 -18.66 4.34
N LEU A 366 -2.80 -19.75 3.83
CA LEU A 366 -2.22 -20.81 4.66
C LEU A 366 -1.03 -20.29 5.50
N VAL A 367 -0.16 -19.46 4.91
CA VAL A 367 0.92 -18.79 5.63
C VAL A 367 0.35 -17.93 6.77
N SER A 368 -0.61 -17.07 6.47
CA SER A 368 -1.23 -16.16 7.45
C SER A 368 -1.96 -16.92 8.55
N GLN A 369 -2.69 -17.97 8.22
CA GLN A 369 -3.38 -18.84 9.19
C GLN A 369 -2.40 -19.53 10.13
N THR A 370 -1.27 -20.01 9.58
CA THR A 370 -0.21 -20.67 10.36
C THR A 370 0.41 -19.71 11.36
N LEU A 371 0.68 -18.48 10.96
CA LEU A 371 1.37 -17.49 11.79
C LEU A 371 0.45 -16.80 12.81
N TYR A 372 -0.76 -16.47 12.41
CA TYR A 372 -1.57 -15.50 13.15
C TYR A 372 -2.80 -16.11 13.84
N GLY A 373 -3.03 -17.44 13.72
CA GLY A 373 -4.12 -18.12 14.41
C GLY A 373 -5.51 -17.69 13.96
N VAL A 374 -5.67 -17.40 12.67
CA VAL A 374 -6.93 -17.05 12.02
C VAL A 374 -7.31 -18.06 10.95
N LYS A 375 -8.56 -17.99 10.46
CA LYS A 375 -9.01 -18.68 9.25
C LYS A 375 -9.74 -17.70 8.35
N PHE A 376 -9.63 -17.89 7.04
CA PHE A 376 -10.36 -17.13 6.04
C PHE A 376 -11.47 -18.02 5.46
N VAL A 377 -12.70 -17.51 5.48
CA VAL A 377 -13.90 -18.27 5.06
C VAL A 377 -14.62 -17.46 3.99
N GLU A 378 -14.61 -17.99 2.77
CA GLU A 378 -15.27 -17.31 1.66
C GLU A 378 -16.79 -17.24 1.87
N GLN A 379 -17.37 -16.09 1.53
CA GLN A 379 -18.78 -15.81 1.68
C GLN A 379 -19.35 -15.17 0.41
N LYS A 380 -20.55 -15.55 0.06
CA LYS A 380 -21.30 -14.89 -1.02
C LYS A 380 -21.98 -13.64 -0.47
N VAL A 381 -21.53 -12.48 -0.93
CA VAL A 381 -22.05 -11.17 -0.55
C VAL A 381 -22.22 -10.30 -1.81
N PRO A 382 -22.99 -9.20 -1.74
CA PRO A 382 -23.00 -8.21 -2.82
C PRO A 382 -21.60 -7.64 -3.06
N VAL A 383 -21.21 -7.51 -4.33
CA VAL A 383 -19.89 -7.02 -4.78
C VAL A 383 -20.08 -6.08 -5.98
N TRP A 384 -19.09 -5.22 -6.24
CA TRP A 384 -19.12 -4.24 -7.33
C TRP A 384 -18.77 -4.83 -8.71
N HIS A 385 -18.20 -6.04 -8.76
CA HIS A 385 -17.86 -6.73 -9.99
C HIS A 385 -17.90 -8.24 -9.77
N PRO A 386 -18.31 -9.08 -10.76
CA PRO A 386 -18.42 -10.55 -10.60
C PRO A 386 -17.12 -11.25 -10.18
N ASP A 387 -15.96 -10.71 -10.54
CA ASP A 387 -14.65 -11.26 -10.16
C ASP A 387 -14.26 -10.98 -8.70
N VAL A 388 -15.00 -10.13 -8.00
CA VAL A 388 -14.67 -9.78 -6.61
C VAL A 388 -15.17 -10.87 -5.66
N ARG A 389 -14.28 -11.29 -4.77
CA ARG A 389 -14.55 -12.29 -3.74
C ARG A 389 -14.50 -11.63 -2.36
N TYR A 390 -15.24 -12.17 -1.40
CA TYR A 390 -15.23 -11.69 -0.03
C TYR A 390 -14.94 -12.84 0.95
N PHE A 391 -14.15 -12.53 1.98
CA PHE A 391 -13.74 -13.47 3.02
C PHE A 391 -14.00 -12.93 4.41
N ASP A 392 -14.62 -13.74 5.27
CA ASP A 392 -14.62 -13.54 6.71
C ASP A 392 -13.25 -13.95 7.26
N VAL A 393 -12.72 -13.14 8.18
CA VAL A 393 -11.59 -13.50 9.04
C VAL A 393 -12.16 -13.96 10.37
N VAL A 394 -11.88 -15.20 10.75
CA VAL A 394 -12.35 -15.76 12.00
C VAL A 394 -11.19 -16.26 12.86
N ASP A 395 -11.35 -16.22 14.17
CA ASP A 395 -10.41 -16.83 15.11
C ASP A 395 -10.34 -18.35 14.89
N ALA A 396 -9.14 -18.89 14.69
CA ALA A 396 -8.97 -20.29 14.31
C ALA A 396 -9.43 -21.30 15.39
N LYS A 397 -9.42 -20.90 16.68
CA LYS A 397 -9.77 -21.76 17.80
C LYS A 397 -11.25 -21.69 18.14
N THR A 398 -11.83 -20.50 18.13
CA THR A 398 -13.19 -20.25 18.60
C THR A 398 -14.22 -20.11 17.46
N GLY A 399 -13.79 -19.90 16.22
CA GLY A 399 -14.64 -19.57 15.09
C GLY A 399 -15.28 -18.18 15.16
N ARG A 400 -14.94 -17.35 16.16
CA ARG A 400 -15.50 -16.01 16.32
C ARG A 400 -15.08 -15.11 15.17
N PHE A 401 -16.05 -14.39 14.60
CA PHE A 401 -15.81 -13.38 13.57
C PHE A 401 -14.90 -12.25 14.11
N ILE A 402 -13.88 -11.89 13.36
CA ILE A 402 -12.92 -10.81 13.68
C ILE A 402 -13.14 -9.65 12.72
N SER A 403 -13.15 -9.91 11.41
CA SER A 403 -13.16 -8.89 10.36
C SER A 403 -13.52 -9.50 9.00
N GLY A 404 -13.48 -8.70 7.95
CA GLY A 404 -13.65 -9.17 6.58
C GLY A 404 -12.76 -8.42 5.58
N PHE A 405 -12.63 -8.98 4.37
CA PHE A 405 -11.99 -8.28 3.27
C PHE A 405 -12.47 -8.77 1.90
N TYR A 406 -12.37 -7.88 0.91
CA TYR A 406 -12.63 -8.18 -0.48
C TYR A 406 -11.32 -8.43 -1.23
N LEU A 407 -11.37 -9.31 -2.24
CA LEU A 407 -10.30 -9.51 -3.23
C LEU A 407 -10.81 -9.11 -4.61
N ASP A 408 -10.17 -8.12 -5.22
CA ASP A 408 -10.39 -7.64 -6.59
C ASP A 408 -9.09 -7.78 -7.37
N LEU A 409 -8.83 -8.96 -7.94
CA LEU A 409 -7.50 -9.37 -8.35
C LEU A 409 -7.17 -9.08 -9.82
N PHE A 410 -8.18 -8.94 -10.69
CA PHE A 410 -7.97 -8.98 -12.14
C PHE A 410 -8.14 -7.61 -12.81
N PRO A 411 -7.39 -7.34 -13.90
CA PRO A 411 -7.50 -6.09 -14.64
C PRO A 411 -8.85 -5.96 -15.34
N ARG A 412 -9.32 -4.72 -15.47
CA ARG A 412 -10.46 -4.32 -16.31
C ARG A 412 -10.40 -2.82 -16.61
N ASP A 413 -11.12 -2.39 -17.62
CA ASP A 413 -11.19 -0.98 -18.01
C ASP A 413 -11.71 -0.09 -16.86
N GLY A 414 -11.04 1.03 -16.67
CA GLY A 414 -11.39 2.01 -15.63
C GLY A 414 -11.08 1.63 -14.20
N LYS A 415 -10.48 0.47 -13.96
CA LYS A 415 -9.99 0.07 -12.64
C LYS A 415 -8.61 0.69 -12.37
N TYR A 416 -8.34 0.96 -11.09
CA TYR A 416 -7.00 1.29 -10.61
C TYR A 416 -5.96 0.29 -11.13
N ASN A 417 -4.90 0.79 -11.75
CA ASN A 417 -3.99 0.00 -12.57
C ASN A 417 -2.72 -0.50 -11.85
N HIS A 418 -2.60 -0.23 -10.54
CA HIS A 418 -1.55 -0.77 -9.68
C HIS A 418 -2.10 -1.83 -8.73
N ALA A 419 -1.29 -2.27 -7.76
CA ALA A 419 -1.72 -3.02 -6.60
C ALA A 419 -1.85 -2.08 -5.40
N ALA A 420 -2.86 -2.29 -4.56
CA ALA A 420 -3.03 -1.59 -3.29
C ALA A 420 -4.04 -2.29 -2.37
N ALA A 421 -3.82 -2.17 -1.07
CA ALA A 421 -4.81 -2.47 -0.06
C ALA A 421 -5.59 -1.20 0.30
N PHE A 422 -6.91 -1.25 0.19
CA PHE A 422 -7.81 -0.13 0.51
C PHE A 422 -8.46 -0.38 1.88
N PRO A 423 -8.20 0.43 2.90
CA PRO A 423 -8.98 0.39 4.13
C PRO A 423 -10.39 0.92 3.84
N ILE A 424 -11.41 0.10 4.07
CA ILE A 424 -12.82 0.51 3.92
C ILE A 424 -13.35 0.97 5.27
N ARG A 425 -12.97 0.23 6.32
CA ARG A 425 -13.50 0.43 7.66
C ARG A 425 -12.44 0.07 8.70
N GLY A 426 -12.04 1.03 9.52
CA GLY A 426 -11.15 0.81 10.65
C GLY A 426 -11.86 0.13 11.82
N VAL A 427 -11.10 -0.51 12.70
CA VAL A 427 -11.60 -1.05 13.96
C VAL A 427 -11.82 0.06 14.98
N SER A 428 -12.78 -0.15 15.88
CA SER A 428 -12.84 0.56 17.17
C SER A 428 -13.41 -0.40 18.22
N ARG A 429 -12.57 -0.81 19.14
CA ARG A 429 -13.01 -1.73 20.22
C ARG A 429 -14.06 -1.08 21.11
N ILE A 430 -13.92 0.21 21.40
CA ILE A 430 -14.85 0.98 22.21
C ILE A 430 -16.22 1.04 21.54
N ALA A 431 -16.27 1.25 20.23
CA ALA A 431 -17.50 1.26 19.44
C ALA A 431 -17.98 -0.15 19.02
N LYS A 432 -17.29 -1.22 19.42
CA LYS A 432 -17.54 -2.61 18.97
C LYS A 432 -17.58 -2.74 17.45
N ARG A 433 -16.76 -1.95 16.77
CA ARG A 433 -16.64 -1.86 15.31
C ARG A 433 -15.58 -2.82 14.81
N THR A 434 -15.91 -3.65 13.85
CA THR A 434 -14.98 -4.58 13.20
C THR A 434 -14.40 -3.97 11.92
N PRO A 435 -13.13 -4.28 11.56
CA PRO A 435 -12.49 -3.72 10.38
C PRO A 435 -12.92 -4.41 9.08
N LEU A 436 -12.74 -3.70 7.96
CA LEU A 436 -13.00 -4.18 6.60
C LEU A 436 -11.98 -3.56 5.64
N ALA A 437 -11.42 -4.35 4.75
CA ALA A 437 -10.47 -3.90 3.73
C ALA A 437 -10.82 -4.46 2.34
N ALA A 438 -10.20 -3.91 1.30
CA ALA A 438 -10.16 -4.53 -0.03
C ALA A 438 -8.73 -4.59 -0.54
N LEU A 439 -8.34 -5.74 -1.08
CA LEU A 439 -7.12 -5.91 -1.85
C LEU A 439 -7.46 -5.78 -3.32
N VAL A 440 -6.83 -4.83 -4.00
CA VAL A 440 -7.02 -4.54 -5.42
C VAL A 440 -5.69 -4.76 -6.13
N THR A 441 -5.66 -5.63 -7.14
CA THR A 441 -4.47 -5.92 -7.95
C THR A 441 -4.84 -6.05 -9.43
N ASN A 442 -3.86 -6.30 -10.29
CA ASN A 442 -4.08 -6.53 -11.72
C ASN A 442 -3.24 -7.73 -12.18
N PHE A 443 -3.53 -8.90 -11.60
CA PHE A 443 -2.81 -10.14 -11.85
C PHE A 443 -3.32 -10.88 -13.09
N ASP A 444 -2.46 -11.74 -13.64
CA ASP A 444 -2.85 -12.72 -14.63
C ASP A 444 -3.81 -13.75 -14.03
N ARG A 445 -4.82 -14.19 -14.80
CA ARG A 445 -5.85 -15.13 -14.32
C ARG A 445 -5.33 -16.57 -14.18
N GLU A 446 -4.37 -16.97 -15.01
CA GLU A 446 -3.90 -18.36 -15.07
C GLU A 446 -2.88 -18.63 -13.96
N GLY A 447 -1.97 -17.67 -13.71
CA GLY A 447 -0.95 -17.85 -12.70
C GLY A 447 -0.05 -16.63 -12.49
N LEU A 448 0.55 -16.57 -11.32
CA LEU A 448 1.48 -15.51 -10.93
C LEU A 448 2.90 -15.92 -11.29
N ASN A 449 3.69 -14.96 -11.79
CA ASN A 449 5.13 -15.11 -11.73
C ASN A 449 5.63 -14.84 -10.29
N HIS A 450 6.92 -15.01 -10.04
CA HIS A 450 7.45 -14.88 -8.69
C HIS A 450 7.39 -13.42 -8.16
N ASP A 451 7.56 -12.43 -9.03
CA ASP A 451 7.46 -11.02 -8.66
C ASP A 451 6.00 -10.63 -8.32
N GLU A 452 5.02 -11.18 -9.04
CA GLU A 452 3.58 -11.01 -8.74
C GLU A 452 3.17 -11.73 -7.44
N LEU A 453 3.75 -12.91 -7.14
CA LEU A 453 3.54 -13.56 -5.85
C LEU A 453 4.06 -12.69 -4.69
N GLN A 454 5.21 -12.05 -4.86
CA GLN A 454 5.73 -11.11 -3.86
C GLN A 454 4.79 -9.90 -3.69
N THR A 455 4.26 -9.36 -4.79
CA THR A 455 3.27 -8.27 -4.76
C THR A 455 2.00 -8.70 -4.03
N LEU A 456 1.50 -9.91 -4.27
CA LEU A 456 0.34 -10.45 -3.54
C LEU A 456 0.60 -10.51 -2.03
N MET A 457 1.79 -11.00 -1.64
CA MET A 457 2.19 -11.04 -0.22
C MET A 457 2.29 -9.64 0.37
N HIS A 458 2.92 -8.69 -0.35
CA HIS A 458 3.04 -7.30 0.07
C HIS A 458 1.67 -6.70 0.38
N GLU A 459 0.78 -6.69 -0.59
CA GLU A 459 -0.55 -6.09 -0.44
C GLU A 459 -1.39 -6.80 0.62
N PHE A 460 -1.24 -8.13 0.72
CA PHE A 460 -1.91 -8.87 1.78
C PHE A 460 -1.33 -8.57 3.17
N GLY A 461 -0.06 -8.17 3.26
CA GLY A 461 0.54 -7.63 4.48
C GLY A 461 -0.19 -6.38 4.99
N HIS A 462 -0.54 -5.45 4.10
CA HIS A 462 -1.39 -4.30 4.44
C HIS A 462 -2.81 -4.72 4.84
N VAL A 463 -3.42 -5.67 4.11
CA VAL A 463 -4.73 -6.20 4.49
C VAL A 463 -4.68 -6.77 5.92
N LEU A 464 -3.68 -7.59 6.24
CA LEU A 464 -3.50 -8.15 7.58
C LEU A 464 -3.33 -7.07 8.65
N HIS A 465 -2.57 -6.02 8.37
CA HIS A 465 -2.40 -4.89 9.28
C HIS A 465 -3.74 -4.19 9.55
N GLY A 466 -4.59 -4.01 8.52
CA GLY A 466 -5.94 -3.47 8.66
C GLY A 466 -6.89 -4.39 9.43
N VAL A 467 -7.03 -5.64 8.97
CA VAL A 467 -8.09 -6.56 9.44
C VAL A 467 -7.76 -7.26 10.76
N LEU A 468 -6.50 -7.28 11.20
CA LEU A 468 -6.10 -7.83 12.51
C LEU A 468 -5.89 -6.76 13.58
N SER A 469 -6.05 -5.48 13.24
CA SER A 469 -5.95 -4.37 14.19
C SER A 469 -6.98 -4.50 15.31
N GLN A 470 -6.60 -4.07 16.51
CA GLN A 470 -7.42 -4.07 17.73
C GLN A 470 -7.37 -2.69 18.42
N ALA A 471 -7.26 -1.63 17.64
CA ALA A 471 -7.23 -0.29 18.16
C ALA A 471 -8.53 0.07 18.91
N ASP A 472 -8.38 0.81 19.99
CA ASP A 472 -9.51 1.29 20.78
C ASP A 472 -10.30 2.36 20.02
N TYR A 473 -9.61 3.24 19.32
CA TYR A 473 -10.16 4.36 18.55
C TYR A 473 -9.96 4.17 17.05
N ASN A 474 -11.00 4.45 16.28
CA ASN A 474 -10.98 4.30 14.82
C ASN A 474 -9.83 5.08 14.11
N PRO A 475 -9.48 6.32 14.48
CA PRO A 475 -8.38 7.02 13.84
C PRO A 475 -6.98 6.39 14.03
N GLN A 476 -6.85 5.44 14.96
CA GLN A 476 -5.61 4.72 15.23
C GLN A 476 -5.61 3.30 14.66
N ALA A 477 -6.59 2.95 13.83
CA ALA A 477 -6.80 1.58 13.34
C ALA A 477 -5.83 1.20 12.22
N GLY A 478 -5.31 -0.01 12.28
CA GLY A 478 -4.62 -0.68 11.18
C GLY A 478 -3.46 0.14 10.59
N THR A 479 -3.57 0.50 9.33
CA THR A 479 -2.56 1.25 8.59
C THR A 479 -2.53 2.76 8.90
N SER A 480 -3.30 3.23 9.90
CA SER A 480 -3.22 4.63 10.41
C SER A 480 -1.98 4.81 11.28
N VAL A 481 -0.82 4.63 10.70
CA VAL A 481 0.53 4.75 11.28
C VAL A 481 1.33 5.80 10.52
N LYS A 482 2.52 6.14 11.01
CA LYS A 482 3.42 7.06 10.28
C LYS A 482 3.76 6.51 8.91
N GLY A 483 3.78 7.39 7.88
CA GLY A 483 3.95 6.97 6.49
C GLY A 483 5.30 6.33 6.16
N ASP A 484 6.32 6.55 6.99
CA ASP A 484 7.62 5.89 6.90
C ASP A 484 7.73 4.59 7.72
N PHE A 485 6.58 4.11 8.26
CA PHE A 485 6.44 2.79 8.87
C PHE A 485 5.44 1.89 8.11
N VAL A 486 4.47 2.48 7.43
CA VAL A 486 3.32 1.76 6.88
C VAL A 486 3.72 0.58 5.98
N GLU A 487 4.87 0.67 5.29
CA GLU A 487 5.39 -0.38 4.42
C GLU A 487 6.17 -1.48 5.16
N ALA A 488 6.53 -1.29 6.43
CA ALA A 488 7.36 -2.27 7.12
C ALA A 488 6.66 -3.64 7.31
N PRO A 489 5.37 -3.72 7.68
CA PRO A 489 4.65 -4.99 7.76
C PRO A 489 4.46 -5.67 6.39
N SER A 490 4.17 -4.91 5.33
CA SER A 490 3.95 -5.44 3.98
C SER A 490 5.25 -5.96 3.37
N GLN A 491 6.33 -5.18 3.42
CA GLN A 491 7.65 -5.59 2.93
C GLN A 491 8.22 -6.78 3.69
N MET A 492 8.00 -6.86 5.01
CA MET A 492 8.40 -8.06 5.76
C MET A 492 7.64 -9.29 5.26
N PHE A 493 6.35 -9.18 4.93
CA PHE A 493 5.54 -10.33 4.50
C PHE A 493 5.93 -10.85 3.11
N GLU A 494 6.60 -10.08 2.25
CA GLU A 494 7.19 -10.55 0.99
C GLU A 494 8.20 -11.69 1.19
N GLU A 495 8.89 -11.71 2.34
CA GLU A 495 9.92 -12.72 2.60
C GLU A 495 9.37 -14.16 2.63
N TRP A 496 8.08 -14.35 2.90
CA TRP A 496 7.43 -15.67 2.79
C TRP A 496 7.26 -16.15 1.35
N ALA A 497 7.31 -15.27 0.35
CA ALA A 497 7.41 -15.68 -1.06
C ALA A 497 8.84 -16.04 -1.48
N ARG A 498 9.86 -15.71 -0.68
CA ARG A 498 11.28 -15.81 -1.04
C ARG A 498 12.03 -16.96 -0.37
N ARG A 499 11.47 -17.55 0.71
CA ARG A 499 12.18 -18.53 1.52
C ARG A 499 11.71 -19.96 1.26
N GLU A 500 12.66 -20.92 1.29
CA GLU A 500 12.40 -22.34 1.05
C GLU A 500 11.28 -22.87 1.96
N GLN A 501 11.43 -22.69 3.28
CA GLN A 501 10.49 -23.26 4.25
C GLN A 501 9.03 -22.83 4.05
N PRO A 502 8.67 -21.54 3.84
CA PRO A 502 7.30 -21.18 3.51
C PRO A 502 6.85 -21.75 2.17
N LEU A 503 7.69 -21.71 1.13
CA LEU A 503 7.33 -22.20 -0.20
C LEU A 503 6.99 -23.69 -0.21
N GLU A 504 7.53 -24.49 0.71
CA GLU A 504 7.12 -25.89 0.88
C GLU A 504 5.63 -26.05 1.23
N LEU A 505 4.97 -25.03 1.82
CA LEU A 505 3.53 -25.06 2.07
C LEU A 505 2.72 -25.06 0.77
N PHE A 506 3.29 -24.63 -0.36
CA PHE A 506 2.58 -24.61 -1.63
C PHE A 506 2.19 -26.02 -2.07
N LYS A 507 2.99 -27.05 -1.71
CA LYS A 507 2.68 -28.46 -1.93
C LYS A 507 1.37 -28.90 -1.28
N LYS A 508 0.96 -28.23 -0.18
CA LYS A 508 -0.30 -28.55 0.51
C LYS A 508 -1.51 -27.94 -0.17
N VAL A 509 -1.37 -26.77 -0.79
CA VAL A 509 -2.48 -26.08 -1.47
C VAL A 509 -2.65 -26.51 -2.93
N CYS A 510 -1.57 -26.96 -3.57
CA CYS A 510 -1.59 -27.48 -4.93
C CYS A 510 -0.68 -28.72 -5.07
N PRO A 511 -1.14 -29.91 -4.65
CA PRO A 511 -0.33 -31.14 -4.78
C PRO A 511 0.04 -31.50 -6.22
N ASP A 512 -0.85 -31.17 -7.17
CA ASP A 512 -0.71 -31.51 -8.59
C ASP A 512 0.05 -30.44 -9.40
N CYS A 513 0.36 -29.28 -8.78
CA CYS A 513 1.18 -28.26 -9.44
C CYS A 513 2.65 -28.70 -9.53
N PRO A 514 3.42 -28.20 -10.49
CA PRO A 514 4.87 -28.27 -10.42
C PRO A 514 5.36 -27.61 -9.12
N HIS A 515 6.35 -28.20 -8.46
CA HIS A 515 6.92 -27.65 -7.24
C HIS A 515 8.36 -27.24 -7.46
N LEU A 516 8.74 -26.09 -6.90
CA LEU A 516 10.12 -25.63 -6.92
C LEU A 516 11.02 -26.59 -6.12
N THR A 517 12.11 -27.00 -6.74
CA THR A 517 13.20 -27.71 -6.04
C THR A 517 14.01 -26.73 -5.18
N LYS A 518 14.83 -27.26 -4.28
CA LYS A 518 15.76 -26.44 -3.48
C LYS A 518 16.74 -25.67 -4.38
N GLU A 519 17.19 -26.29 -5.46
CA GLU A 519 18.07 -25.70 -6.44
C GLU A 519 17.38 -24.54 -7.18
N GLU A 520 16.12 -24.70 -7.59
CA GLU A 520 15.33 -23.65 -8.23
C GLU A 520 15.07 -22.48 -7.27
N ILE A 521 14.78 -22.74 -5.99
CA ILE A 521 14.62 -21.69 -4.97
C ILE A 521 15.94 -20.94 -4.76
N ALA A 522 17.07 -21.65 -4.69
CA ALA A 522 18.39 -21.01 -4.62
C ALA A 522 18.71 -20.18 -5.85
N GLN A 523 18.31 -20.65 -7.03
CA GLN A 523 18.46 -19.90 -8.31
C GLN A 523 17.57 -18.66 -8.32
N LEU A 524 16.33 -18.73 -7.82
CA LEU A 524 15.43 -17.60 -7.65
C LEU A 524 16.04 -16.54 -6.73
N ASP A 525 16.59 -16.95 -5.58
CA ASP A 525 17.24 -16.02 -4.65
C ASP A 525 18.51 -15.39 -5.25
N ALA A 526 19.32 -16.17 -5.98
CA ALA A 526 20.48 -15.64 -6.70
C ALA A 526 20.10 -14.67 -7.82
N ALA A 527 19.01 -14.98 -8.56
CA ALA A 527 18.46 -14.11 -9.61
C ALA A 527 17.91 -12.79 -9.03
N ARG A 528 17.30 -12.85 -7.87
CA ARG A 528 16.78 -11.67 -7.14
C ARG A 528 17.91 -10.73 -6.71
N ARG A 529 19.03 -11.28 -6.27
CA ARG A 529 20.21 -10.49 -5.87
C ARG A 529 20.94 -9.84 -7.05
N TYR A 530 20.73 -10.33 -8.27
CA TYR A 530 21.22 -9.70 -9.48
C TYR A 530 20.35 -8.48 -9.83
N GLY A 531 20.97 -7.34 -10.05
CA GLY A 531 20.29 -6.09 -10.37
C GLY A 531 19.92 -5.24 -9.14
N GLN A 532 20.36 -5.59 -7.92
CA GLN A 532 20.09 -4.82 -6.70
C GLN A 532 20.72 -3.43 -6.75
N GLY A 533 21.91 -3.26 -7.34
CA GLY A 533 22.53 -1.94 -7.53
C GLY A 533 21.67 -1.04 -8.39
N ILE A 534 21.19 -1.52 -9.54
CA ILE A 534 20.28 -0.78 -10.43
C ILE A 534 18.95 -0.50 -9.73
N ARG A 535 18.38 -1.47 -9.01
CA ARG A 535 17.10 -1.35 -8.32
C ARG A 535 17.15 -0.27 -7.22
N TYR A 536 18.11 -0.37 -6.29
CA TYR A 536 18.17 0.57 -5.17
C TYR A 536 18.69 1.94 -5.58
N SER A 537 19.52 2.04 -6.61
CA SER A 537 19.85 3.33 -7.22
C SER A 537 18.61 4.01 -7.81
N ARG A 538 17.67 3.23 -8.38
CA ARG A 538 16.39 3.78 -8.85
C ARG A 538 15.49 4.22 -7.70
N GLN A 539 15.40 3.46 -6.60
CA GLN A 539 14.68 3.87 -5.40
C GLN A 539 15.28 5.12 -4.76
N TRP A 540 16.60 5.19 -4.68
CA TRP A 540 17.30 6.39 -4.27
C TRP A 540 16.96 7.59 -5.15
N LEU A 541 16.96 7.42 -6.47
CA LEU A 541 16.64 8.49 -7.42
C LEU A 541 15.23 9.06 -7.19
N TYR A 542 14.24 8.20 -6.96
CA TYR A 542 12.88 8.63 -6.66
C TYR A 542 12.81 9.43 -5.36
N ALA A 543 13.44 8.93 -4.30
CA ALA A 543 13.48 9.59 -3.00
C ALA A 543 14.27 10.91 -3.03
N ALA A 544 15.42 10.94 -3.71
CA ALA A 544 16.22 12.16 -3.88
C ALA A 544 15.48 13.22 -4.71
N TYR A 545 14.72 12.80 -5.72
CA TYR A 545 13.89 13.69 -6.52
C TYR A 545 12.73 14.29 -5.72
N ASP A 546 12.02 13.49 -4.94
CA ASP A 546 10.98 13.93 -4.02
C ASP A 546 11.53 14.95 -3.01
N MET A 547 12.65 14.63 -2.36
CA MET A 547 13.28 15.53 -1.40
C MET A 547 13.75 16.84 -2.06
N ALA A 548 14.32 16.79 -3.26
CA ALA A 548 14.75 17.98 -3.98
C ALA A 548 13.62 18.96 -4.24
N LEU A 549 12.46 18.48 -4.70
CA LEU A 549 11.27 19.29 -4.94
C LEU A 549 10.61 19.75 -3.63
N SER A 550 10.66 18.92 -2.58
CA SER A 550 10.09 19.24 -1.27
C SER A 550 10.91 20.30 -0.50
N VAL A 551 12.21 20.41 -0.80
CA VAL A 551 13.08 21.44 -0.21
C VAL A 551 13.00 22.74 -1.00
N ASP A 552 13.16 22.68 -2.32
CA ASP A 552 13.15 23.86 -3.20
C ASP A 552 12.50 23.53 -4.54
N PRO A 553 11.21 23.84 -4.71
CA PRO A 553 10.49 23.60 -5.96
C PRO A 553 11.16 24.29 -7.16
N LYS A 554 11.41 23.51 -8.19
CA LYS A 554 11.96 23.93 -9.49
C LYS A 554 11.21 23.19 -10.59
N PRO A 555 11.33 23.60 -11.86
CA PRO A 555 10.69 22.89 -12.96
C PRO A 555 10.94 21.38 -12.86
N PRO A 556 9.91 20.54 -12.67
CA PRO A 556 10.05 19.13 -12.30
C PRO A 556 10.92 18.34 -13.26
N LEU A 557 10.76 18.58 -14.58
CA LEU A 557 11.56 17.89 -15.58
C LEU A 557 13.05 18.28 -15.53
N THR A 558 13.37 19.52 -15.16
CA THR A 558 14.77 19.97 -15.01
C THR A 558 15.46 19.26 -13.86
N VAL A 559 14.78 19.16 -12.71
CA VAL A 559 15.33 18.43 -11.55
C VAL A 559 15.52 16.96 -11.89
N TRP A 560 14.53 16.35 -12.57
CA TRP A 560 14.61 14.97 -12.99
C TRP A 560 15.78 14.71 -13.95
N LYS A 561 15.91 15.53 -15.00
CA LYS A 561 17.02 15.43 -15.98
C LYS A 561 18.38 15.46 -15.31
N ASN A 562 18.56 16.34 -14.34
CA ASN A 562 19.84 16.47 -13.63
C ASN A 562 20.14 15.22 -12.78
N LEU A 563 19.17 14.75 -12.00
CA LEU A 563 19.36 13.60 -11.12
C LEU A 563 19.49 12.28 -11.90
N GLU A 564 18.58 12.03 -12.84
CA GLU A 564 18.62 10.83 -13.66
C GLU A 564 19.82 10.82 -14.59
N GLY A 565 20.20 12.00 -15.15
CA GLY A 565 21.36 12.18 -16.02
C GLY A 565 22.69 11.88 -15.32
N ALA A 566 22.77 12.05 -14.01
CA ALA A 566 23.94 11.73 -13.20
C ALA A 566 24.09 10.22 -12.88
N THR A 567 23.12 9.37 -13.25
CA THR A 567 23.21 7.92 -13.07
C THR A 567 23.97 7.25 -14.23
N PRO A 568 24.55 6.04 -14.05
CA PRO A 568 25.24 5.31 -15.12
C PRO A 568 24.43 5.07 -16.40
N LEU A 569 23.09 4.94 -16.28
CA LEU A 569 22.19 4.77 -17.42
C LEU A 569 21.82 6.10 -18.09
N GLY A 570 21.99 7.22 -17.40
CA GLY A 570 21.67 8.55 -17.90
C GLY A 570 20.17 8.82 -18.04
N TYR A 571 19.86 10.05 -18.45
CA TYR A 571 18.52 10.48 -18.82
C TYR A 571 18.22 10.08 -20.28
N VAL A 572 16.98 9.73 -20.55
CA VAL A 572 16.50 9.48 -21.92
C VAL A 572 15.81 10.75 -22.43
N GLU A 573 16.44 11.38 -23.44
CA GLU A 573 15.89 12.63 -24.00
C GLU A 573 14.49 12.41 -24.60
N GLY A 574 13.59 13.36 -24.37
CA GLY A 574 12.20 13.28 -24.78
C GLY A 574 11.28 12.51 -23.83
N THR A 575 11.75 12.10 -22.65
CA THR A 575 10.92 11.49 -21.61
C THR A 575 10.58 12.48 -20.50
N SER A 576 9.45 12.24 -19.84
CA SER A 576 8.94 13.07 -18.74
C SER A 576 8.34 12.21 -17.60
N PHE A 577 9.08 11.22 -17.10
CA PHE A 577 8.62 10.33 -16.02
C PHE A 577 7.88 11.08 -14.89
N PRO A 578 8.29 12.28 -14.43
CA PRO A 578 7.57 13.01 -13.40
C PRO A 578 6.10 13.28 -13.70
N SER A 579 5.69 13.32 -14.98
CA SER A 579 4.28 13.52 -15.37
C SER A 579 3.35 12.39 -14.95
N SER A 580 3.91 11.22 -14.60
CA SER A 580 3.16 10.05 -14.13
C SER A 580 3.53 9.62 -12.71
N PHE A 581 4.36 10.42 -12.01
CA PHE A 581 4.82 10.07 -10.66
C PHE A 581 3.82 10.51 -9.59
N SER A 582 2.66 9.85 -9.54
CA SER A 582 1.53 10.22 -8.66
C SER A 582 1.87 10.13 -7.17
N HIS A 583 2.81 9.28 -6.76
CA HIS A 583 3.25 9.18 -5.37
C HIS A 583 3.56 10.53 -4.72
N ILE A 584 4.40 11.34 -5.37
CA ILE A 584 4.83 12.63 -4.83
C ILE A 584 3.82 13.77 -5.07
N ALA A 585 2.94 13.64 -6.06
CA ALA A 585 1.78 14.51 -6.17
C ALA A 585 0.83 14.30 -4.98
N ASN A 586 0.73 13.08 -4.49
CA ASN A 586 -0.12 12.61 -3.39
C ASN A 586 0.59 12.56 -2.02
N ASN A 587 0.31 11.51 -1.24
CA ASN A 587 0.65 11.41 0.18
C ASN A 587 2.11 11.04 0.46
N TYR A 588 2.90 10.70 -0.57
CA TYR A 588 4.32 10.37 -0.44
C TYR A 588 5.26 11.56 -0.66
N ALA A 589 4.74 12.80 -0.72
CA ALA A 589 5.59 13.98 -0.79
C ALA A 589 6.43 14.16 0.49
N ALA A 590 7.72 14.44 0.30
CA ALA A 590 8.76 14.36 1.34
C ALA A 590 8.69 13.01 2.09
N GLY A 591 8.26 11.94 1.41
CA GLY A 591 7.96 10.66 2.02
C GLY A 591 8.35 9.43 1.21
N TYR A 592 8.82 9.58 -0.04
CA TYR A 592 9.19 8.44 -0.88
C TYR A 592 10.37 7.61 -0.31
N TYR A 593 11.27 8.23 0.43
CA TYR A 593 12.34 7.53 1.17
C TYR A 593 11.77 6.45 2.10
N GLY A 594 10.51 6.61 2.52
CA GLY A 594 9.80 5.72 3.45
C GLY A 594 9.77 4.27 3.02
N TYR A 595 9.79 3.96 1.70
CA TYR A 595 9.91 2.59 1.21
C TYR A 595 11.20 1.91 1.67
N MET A 596 12.35 2.57 1.48
CA MET A 596 13.64 2.03 1.92
C MET A 596 13.80 2.11 3.44
N TRP A 597 13.26 3.14 4.09
CA TRP A 597 13.28 3.27 5.55
C TRP A 597 12.45 2.18 6.23
N SER A 598 11.25 1.92 5.71
CA SER A 598 10.40 0.81 6.18
C SER A 598 11.06 -0.55 5.93
N GLU A 599 11.79 -0.71 4.82
CA GLU A 599 12.52 -1.95 4.53
C GLU A 599 13.66 -2.22 5.53
N VAL A 600 14.33 -1.18 6.03
CA VAL A 600 15.28 -1.31 7.16
C VAL A 600 14.59 -1.99 8.35
N ILE A 601 13.41 -1.52 8.71
CA ILE A 601 12.63 -2.04 9.82
C ILE A 601 12.12 -3.45 9.52
N ALA A 602 11.58 -3.68 8.33
CA ALA A 602 11.05 -4.96 7.87
C ALA A 602 12.09 -6.08 7.94
N LEU A 603 13.29 -5.83 7.41
CA LEU A 603 14.37 -6.81 7.38
C LEU A 603 14.95 -7.12 8.77
N ASP A 604 14.90 -6.17 9.69
CA ASP A 604 15.29 -6.42 11.08
C ASP A 604 14.18 -7.14 11.84
N MET A 605 12.90 -6.80 11.65
CA MET A 605 11.77 -7.53 12.21
C MET A 605 11.66 -8.98 11.72
N LEU A 606 12.28 -9.32 10.60
CA LEU A 606 12.39 -10.71 10.15
C LEU A 606 13.34 -11.55 11.03
N SER A 607 14.23 -10.92 11.78
CA SER A 607 15.28 -11.64 12.54
C SER A 607 14.76 -12.69 13.54
N PRO A 608 13.63 -12.52 14.27
CA PRO A 608 13.07 -13.56 15.12
C PRO A 608 12.55 -14.79 14.35
N PHE A 609 12.17 -14.62 13.06
CA PHE A 609 11.68 -15.71 12.21
C PHE A 609 12.80 -16.51 11.53
N LYS A 610 14.07 -16.07 11.55
CA LYS A 610 15.17 -16.71 10.80
C LYS A 610 15.37 -18.19 11.10
N LYS A 611 15.05 -18.65 12.32
CA LYS A 611 15.17 -20.08 12.71
C LYS A 611 13.99 -20.92 12.21
N ASN A 612 12.82 -20.34 12.13
CA ASN A 612 11.58 -20.95 11.66
C ASN A 612 10.64 -19.88 11.13
N MET A 613 10.56 -19.76 9.81
CA MET A 613 9.70 -18.80 9.13
C MET A 613 8.19 -19.03 9.38
N LEU A 614 7.83 -20.20 9.86
CA LEU A 614 6.45 -20.62 10.14
C LEU A 614 6.18 -20.80 11.64
N ASP A 615 6.99 -20.18 12.50
CA ASP A 615 6.81 -20.26 13.95
C ASP A 615 5.55 -19.51 14.40
N PRO A 616 4.50 -20.22 14.86
CA PRO A 616 3.26 -19.59 15.29
C PRO A 616 3.40 -18.77 16.58
N ALA A 617 4.42 -19.06 17.42
CA ALA A 617 4.66 -18.29 18.64
C ALA A 617 5.27 -16.91 18.30
N VAL A 618 6.22 -16.87 17.36
CA VAL A 618 6.78 -15.61 16.83
C VAL A 618 5.70 -14.85 16.07
N GLY A 619 4.89 -15.53 15.25
CA GLY A 619 3.76 -14.94 14.53
C GLY A 619 2.71 -14.31 15.45
N ALA A 620 2.35 -15.00 16.55
CA ALA A 620 1.41 -14.46 17.53
C ALA A 620 1.99 -13.23 18.26
N ARG A 621 3.29 -13.24 18.59
CA ARG A 621 3.97 -12.07 19.19
C ARG A 621 4.02 -10.89 18.21
N TYR A 622 4.33 -11.13 16.93
CA TYR A 622 4.29 -10.12 15.89
C TYR A 622 2.88 -9.53 15.69
N ARG A 623 1.87 -10.39 15.61
CA ARG A 623 0.47 -9.97 15.56
C ARG A 623 0.12 -9.07 16.74
N ALA A 624 0.52 -9.42 17.97
CA ALA A 624 0.18 -8.66 19.17
C ALA A 624 0.93 -7.32 19.26
N ALA A 625 2.23 -7.30 18.90
CA ALA A 625 3.09 -6.13 19.07
C ALA A 625 3.00 -5.13 17.90
N ILE A 626 2.64 -5.58 16.69
CA ILE A 626 2.62 -4.77 15.46
C ILE A 626 1.21 -4.71 14.88
N LEU A 627 0.68 -5.81 14.32
CA LEU A 627 -0.56 -5.80 13.54
C LEU A 627 -1.80 -5.37 14.36
N ALA A 628 -1.84 -5.75 15.64
CA ALA A 628 -2.96 -5.39 16.50
C ALA A 628 -2.91 -3.94 16.97
N GLN A 629 -1.73 -3.33 17.01
CA GLN A 629 -1.56 -2.00 17.60
C GLN A 629 -2.08 -0.89 16.68
N GLY A 630 -1.88 -0.97 15.37
CA GLY A 630 -2.13 0.18 14.52
C GLY A 630 -1.32 1.38 14.99
N GLY A 631 -1.91 2.57 14.98
CA GLY A 631 -1.27 3.83 15.42
C GLY A 631 -1.48 4.18 16.90
N GLN A 632 -1.98 3.27 17.75
CA GLN A 632 -2.26 3.60 19.17
C GLN A 632 -1.02 3.57 20.09
N GLU A 633 0.14 3.16 19.57
CA GLU A 633 1.45 3.23 20.21
C GLU A 633 2.46 3.79 19.20
N GLU A 634 3.53 4.45 19.67
CA GLU A 634 4.57 4.94 18.77
C GLU A 634 5.23 3.77 18.03
N GLU A 635 5.38 3.86 16.72
CA GLU A 635 5.81 2.75 15.85
C GLU A 635 7.20 2.22 16.24
N MET A 636 8.12 3.10 16.61
CA MET A 636 9.45 2.69 17.07
C MET A 636 9.40 1.86 18.36
N ASP A 637 8.45 2.13 19.25
CA ASP A 637 8.29 1.38 20.49
C ASP A 637 7.62 0.03 20.23
N GLN A 638 6.67 -0.05 19.29
CA GLN A 638 6.13 -1.33 18.79
C GLN A 638 7.25 -2.24 18.26
N VAL A 639 8.16 -1.68 17.44
CA VAL A 639 9.31 -2.42 16.88
C VAL A 639 10.24 -2.91 17.99
N LYS A 640 10.59 -2.04 18.96
CA LYS A 640 11.42 -2.42 20.12
C LYS A 640 10.76 -3.50 20.97
N HIS A 641 9.45 -3.42 21.22
CA HIS A 641 8.70 -4.45 21.98
C HIS A 641 8.73 -5.80 21.25
N PHE A 642 8.54 -5.80 19.94
CA PHE A 642 8.62 -7.03 19.16
C PHE A 642 10.02 -7.63 19.14
N LEU A 643 11.06 -6.81 18.90
CA LEU A 643 12.45 -7.26 18.78
C LEU A 643 13.11 -7.54 20.15
N GLY A 644 12.65 -6.90 21.23
CA GLY A 644 13.32 -6.90 22.54
C GLY A 644 14.60 -6.05 22.58
N ARG A 645 14.84 -5.22 21.53
CA ARG A 645 15.99 -4.32 21.38
C ARG A 645 15.68 -3.19 20.40
N ALA A 646 16.56 -2.21 20.31
CA ALA A 646 16.50 -1.22 19.23
C ALA A 646 16.72 -1.89 17.86
N PRO A 647 16.06 -1.41 16.77
CA PRO A 647 16.28 -1.92 15.43
C PRO A 647 17.69 -1.59 14.90
N SER A 648 18.16 -2.43 13.96
CA SER A 648 19.43 -2.29 13.25
C SER A 648 19.20 -2.15 11.75
N ASN A 649 20.06 -1.38 11.08
CA ASN A 649 20.03 -1.23 9.62
C ASN A 649 20.97 -2.22 8.89
N GLU A 650 21.67 -3.06 9.60
CA GLU A 650 22.67 -4.00 9.05
C GLU A 650 22.07 -4.93 7.99
N ALA A 651 20.91 -5.53 8.27
CA ALA A 651 20.25 -6.44 7.34
C ALA A 651 19.87 -5.77 6.02
N PHE A 652 19.47 -4.50 6.08
CA PHE A 652 19.15 -3.71 4.88
C PHE A 652 20.39 -3.41 4.04
N PHE A 653 21.49 -2.96 4.67
CA PHE A 653 22.72 -2.68 3.91
C PHE A 653 23.34 -3.95 3.33
N GLN A 654 23.22 -5.10 3.99
CA GLN A 654 23.59 -6.40 3.41
C GLN A 654 22.71 -6.75 2.20
N GLU A 655 21.40 -6.47 2.25
CA GLU A 655 20.45 -6.71 1.16
C GLU A 655 20.80 -5.86 -0.07
N ILE A 656 20.92 -4.54 0.07
CA ILE A 656 21.12 -3.62 -1.06
C ILE A 656 22.49 -3.74 -1.72
N THR A 657 23.47 -4.32 -1.01
CA THR A 657 24.82 -4.62 -1.54
C THR A 657 24.95 -6.04 -2.10
N GLY A 658 23.85 -6.82 -2.08
CA GLY A 658 23.85 -8.21 -2.57
C GLY A 658 24.64 -9.20 -1.70
N GLN A 659 24.91 -8.85 -0.44
CA GLN A 659 25.66 -9.67 0.53
C GLN A 659 24.78 -10.59 1.39
N ARG A 660 23.46 -10.38 1.39
CA ARG A 660 22.48 -11.12 2.21
C ARG A 660 21.99 -12.39 1.52
#